data_1c1786ed9c2fdc851068a250194884c7
#
_entry.id   1c1786ed9c2fdc851068a250194884c7
#
_cell.length_a   1.000
_cell.length_b   1.000
_cell.length_c   1.000
_cell.angle_alpha   90.00
_cell.angle_beta   90.00
_cell.angle_gamma   90.00
#
_symmetry.space_group_name_H-M   'P 1'
#
loop_
_entity.id
_entity.type
_entity.pdbx_description
1 polymer ?
#
loop_
_entity_poly.entity_id
_entity_poly.type
_entity_poly.pdbx_seq_one_letter_code
_entity_poly.pdbx_strand_id
1 'polypeptide(L)'
;MSEVPRDAAAMGRAAWERGEVEAAAGNISAGRRWLERARRMVPADRNLAFALGLMRLRDGDPGGATILFQEIATVHGGRESWAALVHCALAMNDVSGARSALLRLLSAYALDPGTESLAARLLEVGAISAWCGLRDDGSLGGDLAGAQICLDGRKIRRLPSDWHAARAIEVRRCNAPLFGSPIDVAAISRTQGFVRADGGTLSGWAWHPHAPDTDPVLHILDGSGALLTQVTAHDLSAPVSGAAPLARPRGFSVSGLPHGMLRVLGRAGRDLLGSPLSLTLAALPKRPRKRSRSVPVQGPVCIVMPVHSGLETTLACIDSVLAARRNADRVVVVNDASPDPALVAALTDRAGAGDIELLSSCPNEPGRNIGFPGAANTGMRAAVGQDVLLLNSDTLVFAGWIQALQHAAHSAPDIGTATPLSNDASIFSYPDASKPNPMPSPEQGARLASLAATANAGLLVEVPTAHGFCMFIRADCLAATGPFREDVFSQGYGEENDFTERARLAGYRHVAVPEVYVAHIGGVSFGAGRMDLLHRNLALLDRMHPTYAARVAAFMATDLLRPARTRLDTARLRDAPPNKGAVLLVTHGRGGGTARVVRDRIADLNGQGFRPILLVGQDGMTSIEAEGSAFPNLSFALPNDMAALVAALAPLRPAALELHQLLGHDHSITALARHFAIPTDIWLHDYGWLCPRVSFVTGAGRFCGEAPPDVCEICVAESSRVLLDPIAPADLRRRSAADLAAARQITVSDDDVAIRLRRHFPGIAPVIRPWENDNALPARETRPRGDTLLVAVVGAIGLAKGFETLLACARDAAARALPLSFIVIGYTNDDQALLDTGRAFVTGEFAPDESTTLIRTQRADMAFLPSVWPETWCYALTDVWKAGLDAAVFDIGVPAARVRRTGRGWVLPLGLPAPRVNEALLNLQPLADRSVPQHSVAAQTAPRIPGAR
;
A
#
# COMPACT_ATOMS: atom_id res chain seq x y z
N MET A 1 -9.60 15.32 -22.27
CA MET A 1 -8.52 14.39 -22.70
C MET A 1 -8.49 13.30 -21.66
N SER A 2 -8.79 12.08 -22.02
CA SER A 2 -8.48 10.92 -21.20
C SER A 2 -6.96 10.96 -20.98
N GLU A 3 -6.52 11.07 -19.73
CA GLU A 3 -5.13 10.81 -19.41
C GLU A 3 -4.84 9.38 -19.89
N VAL A 4 -3.95 9.25 -20.85
CA VAL A 4 -3.39 7.93 -21.18
C VAL A 4 -2.80 7.41 -19.87
N PRO A 5 -3.21 6.21 -19.39
CA PRO A 5 -2.66 5.67 -18.15
C PRO A 5 -1.14 5.64 -18.29
N ARG A 6 -0.45 6.38 -17.43
CA ARG A 6 1.02 6.38 -17.40
C ARG A 6 1.46 5.01 -16.90
N ASP A 7 2.21 4.28 -17.71
CA ASP A 7 2.88 3.08 -17.23
C ASP A 7 4.05 3.49 -16.32
N ALA A 8 3.72 3.75 -15.06
CA ALA A 8 4.69 4.15 -14.04
C ALA A 8 5.82 3.12 -13.88
N ALA A 9 5.55 1.84 -14.10
CA ALA A 9 6.55 0.79 -13.99
C ALA A 9 7.55 0.85 -15.16
N ALA A 10 7.07 1.04 -16.42
CA ALA A 10 7.94 1.18 -17.58
C ALA A 10 8.79 2.45 -17.50
N MET A 11 8.16 3.59 -17.14
CA MET A 11 8.86 4.87 -16.95
C MET A 11 9.88 4.80 -15.82
N GLY A 12 9.56 4.12 -14.72
CA GLY A 12 10.48 3.89 -13.61
C GLY A 12 11.70 3.07 -14.02
N ARG A 13 11.50 1.98 -14.77
CA ARG A 13 12.62 1.18 -15.32
C ARG A 13 13.51 2.00 -16.24
N ALA A 14 12.94 2.73 -17.20
CA ALA A 14 13.71 3.58 -18.10
C ALA A 14 14.53 4.66 -17.36
N ALA A 15 13.95 5.26 -16.32
CA ALA A 15 14.66 6.21 -15.46
C ALA A 15 15.80 5.54 -14.68
N TRP A 16 15.60 4.34 -14.19
CA TRP A 16 16.65 3.57 -13.52
C TRP A 16 17.81 3.25 -14.46
N GLU A 17 17.53 2.66 -15.63
CA GLU A 17 18.54 2.36 -16.65
C GLU A 17 19.34 3.61 -17.05
N ARG A 18 18.66 4.74 -17.25
CA ARG A 18 19.34 6.02 -17.53
C ARG A 18 20.23 6.46 -16.38
N GLY A 19 19.79 6.31 -15.13
CA GLY A 19 20.58 6.64 -13.95
C GLY A 19 21.86 5.81 -13.84
N GLU A 20 21.82 4.54 -14.17
CA GLU A 20 22.99 3.67 -14.20
C GLU A 20 23.97 4.08 -15.32
N VAL A 21 23.44 4.43 -16.49
CA VAL A 21 24.28 4.94 -17.60
C VAL A 21 25.01 6.24 -17.22
N GLU A 22 24.33 7.20 -16.60
CA GLU A 22 24.94 8.44 -16.13
C GLU A 22 26.03 8.16 -15.07
N ALA A 23 25.74 7.28 -14.12
CA ALA A 23 26.70 6.90 -13.09
C ALA A 23 27.93 6.18 -13.65
N ALA A 24 27.75 5.33 -14.65
CA ALA A 24 28.85 4.66 -15.36
C ALA A 24 29.72 5.66 -16.15
N ALA A 25 29.11 6.73 -16.65
CA ALA A 25 29.82 7.85 -17.28
C ALA A 25 30.52 8.81 -16.30
N GLY A 26 30.45 8.54 -14.99
CA GLY A 26 31.04 9.38 -13.94
C GLY A 26 30.14 10.50 -13.43
N ASN A 27 28.93 10.65 -13.98
CA ASN A 27 27.97 11.71 -13.61
C ASN A 27 27.12 11.28 -12.40
N ILE A 28 27.73 11.04 -11.23
CA ILE A 28 27.08 10.45 -10.05
C ILE A 28 25.85 11.25 -9.61
N SER A 29 25.93 12.57 -9.53
CA SER A 29 24.79 13.41 -9.14
C SER A 29 23.64 13.40 -10.16
N ALA A 30 23.93 13.23 -11.45
CA ALA A 30 22.90 13.02 -12.48
C ALA A 30 22.27 11.63 -12.34
N GLY A 31 23.08 10.60 -12.15
CA GLY A 31 22.62 9.24 -11.88
C GLY A 31 21.68 9.19 -10.67
N ARG A 32 22.05 9.85 -9.56
CA ARG A 32 21.20 9.96 -8.36
C ARG A 32 19.82 10.57 -8.68
N ARG A 33 19.78 11.69 -9.40
CA ARG A 33 18.50 12.34 -9.77
C ARG A 33 17.58 11.41 -10.59
N TRP A 34 18.17 10.63 -11.50
CA TRP A 34 17.42 9.66 -12.29
C TRP A 34 16.86 8.50 -11.43
N LEU A 35 17.65 7.99 -10.48
CA LEU A 35 17.19 6.96 -9.55
C LEU A 35 16.13 7.50 -8.58
N GLU A 36 16.24 8.74 -8.10
CA GLU A 36 15.22 9.42 -7.30
C GLU A 36 13.89 9.55 -8.05
N ARG A 37 13.96 9.93 -9.36
CA ARG A 37 12.80 9.94 -10.25
C ARG A 37 12.18 8.54 -10.38
N ALA A 38 13.00 7.52 -10.63
CA ALA A 38 12.54 6.13 -10.73
C ALA A 38 11.83 5.69 -9.43
N ARG A 39 12.40 5.98 -8.27
CA ARG A 39 11.83 5.63 -6.95
C ARG A 39 10.48 6.29 -6.71
N ARG A 40 10.25 7.52 -7.17
CA ARG A 40 8.94 8.19 -7.09
C ARG A 40 7.88 7.50 -7.94
N MET A 41 8.28 6.91 -9.07
CA MET A 41 7.37 6.18 -9.97
C MET A 41 7.06 4.78 -9.48
N VAL A 42 8.04 4.11 -8.85
CA VAL A 42 7.93 2.74 -8.35
C VAL A 42 8.38 2.67 -6.89
N PRO A 43 7.63 3.27 -5.95
CA PRO A 43 8.05 3.39 -4.55
C PRO A 43 8.15 2.06 -3.80
N ALA A 44 7.52 1.01 -4.28
CA ALA A 44 7.58 -0.32 -3.68
C ALA A 44 8.79 -1.14 -4.14
N ASP A 45 9.53 -0.72 -5.19
CA ASP A 45 10.68 -1.47 -5.70
C ASP A 45 11.91 -1.26 -4.79
N ARG A 46 12.33 -2.33 -4.16
CA ARG A 46 13.40 -2.34 -3.16
C ARG A 46 14.79 -2.53 -3.74
N ASN A 47 14.90 -3.16 -4.91
CA ASN A 47 16.17 -3.20 -5.63
C ASN A 47 16.56 -1.79 -6.08
N LEU A 48 15.58 -1.02 -6.53
CA LEU A 48 15.74 0.39 -6.86
C LEU A 48 16.09 1.22 -5.60
N ALA A 49 15.45 0.95 -4.45
CA ALA A 49 15.81 1.60 -3.19
C ALA A 49 17.26 1.32 -2.80
N PHE A 50 17.73 0.09 -2.98
CA PHE A 50 19.13 -0.29 -2.72
C PHE A 50 20.08 0.42 -3.69
N ALA A 51 19.78 0.41 -4.99
CA ALA A 51 20.57 1.12 -6.00
C ALA A 51 20.67 2.61 -5.71
N LEU A 52 19.56 3.26 -5.32
CA LEU A 52 19.54 4.67 -4.92
C LEU A 52 20.37 4.90 -3.65
N GLY A 53 20.31 4.00 -2.67
CA GLY A 53 21.14 4.07 -1.46
C GLY A 53 22.64 4.05 -1.79
N LEU A 54 23.09 3.15 -2.67
CA LEU A 54 24.46 3.11 -3.16
C LEU A 54 24.85 4.40 -3.90
N MET A 55 23.94 4.94 -4.72
CA MET A 55 24.19 6.18 -5.46
C MET A 55 24.33 7.38 -4.51
N ARG A 56 23.47 7.48 -3.48
CA ARG A 56 23.57 8.52 -2.44
C ARG A 56 24.88 8.44 -1.67
N LEU A 57 25.31 7.23 -1.29
CA LEU A 57 26.58 7.04 -0.60
C LEU A 57 27.76 7.51 -1.47
N ARG A 58 27.74 7.19 -2.78
CA ARG A 58 28.76 7.66 -3.75
C ARG A 58 28.74 9.17 -3.97
N ASP A 59 27.56 9.79 -3.89
CA ASP A 59 27.37 11.25 -4.05
C ASP A 59 27.63 12.03 -2.76
N GLY A 60 28.10 11.36 -1.69
CA GLY A 60 28.45 12.00 -0.42
C GLY A 60 27.29 12.27 0.53
N ASP A 61 26.18 11.54 0.38
CA ASP A 61 25.01 11.57 1.26
C ASP A 61 24.83 10.24 2.02
N PRO A 62 25.70 9.91 2.99
CA PRO A 62 25.59 8.68 3.77
C PRO A 62 24.36 8.66 4.68
N GLY A 63 23.87 9.82 5.13
CA GLY A 63 22.65 9.92 5.96
C GLY A 63 21.40 9.51 5.20
N GLY A 64 21.20 10.05 3.99
CA GLY A 64 20.10 9.67 3.12
C GLY A 64 20.18 8.22 2.63
N ALA A 65 21.40 7.68 2.45
CA ALA A 65 21.62 6.28 2.13
C ALA A 65 21.24 5.35 3.29
N THR A 66 21.58 5.73 4.53
CA THR A 66 21.28 4.95 5.75
C THR A 66 19.77 4.68 5.88
N ILE A 67 18.93 5.68 5.63
CA ILE A 67 17.45 5.52 5.71
C ILE A 67 16.97 4.41 4.79
N LEU A 68 17.43 4.41 3.52
CA LEU A 68 17.04 3.41 2.53
C LEU A 68 17.54 2.00 2.91
N PHE A 69 18.79 1.88 3.34
CA PHE A 69 19.36 0.59 3.72
C PHE A 69 18.74 0.04 5.01
N GLN A 70 18.37 0.89 5.98
CA GLN A 70 17.64 0.48 7.19
C GLN A 70 16.25 -0.05 6.84
N GLU A 71 15.50 0.65 5.98
CA GLU A 71 14.20 0.17 5.50
C GLU A 71 14.29 -1.25 4.93
N ILE A 72 15.30 -1.51 4.09
CA ILE A 72 15.49 -2.83 3.47
C ILE A 72 15.97 -3.85 4.49
N ALA A 73 16.99 -3.53 5.29
CA ALA A 73 17.63 -4.46 6.21
C ALA A 73 16.70 -4.93 7.34
N THR A 74 15.82 -4.04 7.86
CA THR A 74 14.89 -4.39 8.95
C THR A 74 13.72 -5.25 8.50
N VAL A 75 13.20 -5.03 7.30
CA VAL A 75 12.02 -5.74 6.80
C VAL A 75 12.38 -7.02 6.05
N HIS A 76 13.48 -7.02 5.29
CA HIS A 76 13.85 -8.12 4.39
C HIS A 76 15.18 -8.78 4.73
N GLY A 77 16.00 -8.17 5.57
CA GLY A 77 17.38 -8.59 5.78
C GLY A 77 18.25 -8.30 4.55
N GLY A 78 19.18 -9.21 4.28
CA GLY A 78 20.13 -9.11 3.16
C GLY A 78 21.50 -8.67 3.63
N ARG A 79 22.51 -9.53 3.37
CA ARG A 79 23.90 -9.28 3.75
C ARG A 79 24.41 -7.95 3.24
N GLU A 80 24.11 -7.65 1.95
CA GLU A 80 24.55 -6.44 1.27
C GLU A 80 23.98 -5.15 1.91
N SER A 81 22.75 -5.21 2.42
CA SER A 81 22.12 -4.07 3.10
C SER A 81 22.80 -3.77 4.42
N TRP A 82 23.11 -4.81 5.22
CA TRP A 82 23.87 -4.65 6.46
C TRP A 82 25.30 -4.18 6.22
N ALA A 83 25.97 -4.70 5.18
CA ALA A 83 27.31 -4.23 4.79
C ALA A 83 27.30 -2.75 4.37
N ALA A 84 26.30 -2.33 3.60
CA ALA A 84 26.13 -0.93 3.22
C ALA A 84 25.89 -0.03 4.44
N LEU A 85 25.14 -0.49 5.45
CA LEU A 85 24.97 0.24 6.72
C LEU A 85 26.28 0.42 7.48
N VAL A 86 27.17 -0.58 7.49
CA VAL A 86 28.53 -0.42 8.07
C VAL A 86 29.30 0.68 7.32
N HIS A 87 29.25 0.70 5.98
CA HIS A 87 29.91 1.73 5.18
C HIS A 87 29.35 3.13 5.44
N CYS A 88 28.03 3.27 5.53
CA CYS A 88 27.38 4.55 5.85
C CYS A 88 27.78 5.05 7.24
N ALA A 89 27.73 4.18 8.25
CA ALA A 89 28.10 4.53 9.62
C ALA A 89 29.56 4.96 9.74
N LEU A 90 30.49 4.26 9.07
CA LEU A 90 31.90 4.66 9.00
C LEU A 90 32.09 6.01 8.29
N ALA A 91 31.34 6.28 7.22
CA ALA A 91 31.39 7.57 6.52
C ALA A 91 30.88 8.74 7.40
N MET A 92 29.98 8.46 8.34
CA MET A 92 29.45 9.43 9.31
C MET A 92 30.23 9.48 10.64
N ASN A 93 31.31 8.69 10.79
CA ASN A 93 32.04 8.48 12.06
C ASN A 93 31.13 7.91 13.20
N ASP A 94 30.06 7.22 12.85
CA ASP A 94 29.18 6.52 13.82
C ASP A 94 29.72 5.11 14.12
N VAL A 95 30.65 5.04 15.07
CA VAL A 95 31.27 3.77 15.50
C VAL A 95 30.22 2.81 16.09
N SER A 96 29.21 3.33 16.79
CA SER A 96 28.17 2.50 17.41
C SER A 96 27.28 1.84 16.37
N GLY A 97 26.84 2.60 15.37
CA GLY A 97 26.06 2.09 14.24
C GLY A 97 26.85 1.06 13.43
N ALA A 98 28.14 1.35 13.15
CA ALA A 98 29.01 0.41 12.44
C ALA A 98 29.16 -0.92 13.18
N ARG A 99 29.36 -0.89 14.52
CA ARG A 99 29.42 -2.09 15.36
C ARG A 99 28.11 -2.89 15.33
N SER A 100 26.98 -2.20 15.46
CA SER A 100 25.66 -2.86 15.49
C SER A 100 25.37 -3.58 14.16
N ALA A 101 25.65 -2.94 13.03
CA ALA A 101 25.46 -3.53 11.70
C ALA A 101 26.44 -4.70 11.45
N LEU A 102 27.71 -4.55 11.82
CA LEU A 102 28.72 -5.61 11.69
C LEU A 102 28.40 -6.81 12.60
N LEU A 103 27.92 -6.59 13.84
CA LEU A 103 27.49 -7.66 14.72
C LEU A 103 26.42 -8.54 14.05
N ARG A 104 25.44 -7.89 13.38
CA ARG A 104 24.40 -8.61 12.65
C ARG A 104 24.96 -9.44 11.49
N LEU A 105 25.94 -8.91 10.75
CA LEU A 105 26.62 -9.66 9.69
C LEU A 105 27.33 -10.90 10.23
N LEU A 106 28.17 -10.73 11.24
CA LEU A 106 29.00 -11.82 11.79
C LEU A 106 28.16 -12.88 12.50
N SER A 107 27.07 -12.50 13.16
CA SER A 107 26.24 -13.43 13.93
C SER A 107 25.17 -14.17 13.12
N ALA A 108 24.74 -13.64 11.98
CA ALA A 108 23.58 -14.19 11.27
C ALA A 108 23.81 -14.52 9.78
N TYR A 109 24.95 -14.14 9.21
CA TYR A 109 25.28 -14.40 7.80
C TYR A 109 26.56 -15.21 7.67
N ALA A 110 26.64 -16.02 6.62
CA ALA A 110 27.88 -16.68 6.26
C ALA A 110 28.97 -15.65 5.95
N LEU A 111 30.13 -15.86 6.54
CA LEU A 111 31.28 -14.97 6.45
C LEU A 111 31.82 -14.99 5.02
N ASP A 112 31.95 -13.82 4.43
CA ASP A 112 32.54 -13.59 3.13
C ASP A 112 33.73 -12.62 3.20
N PRO A 113 34.60 -12.52 2.16
CA PRO A 113 35.76 -11.64 2.20
C PRO A 113 35.42 -10.17 2.45
N GLY A 114 34.24 -9.70 2.00
CA GLY A 114 33.79 -8.33 2.25
C GLY A 114 33.52 -8.08 3.73
N THR A 115 32.82 -8.98 4.39
CA THR A 115 32.54 -8.92 5.84
C THR A 115 33.84 -9.05 6.66
N GLU A 116 34.76 -9.91 6.24
CA GLU A 116 36.11 -10.01 6.87
C GLU A 116 36.86 -8.68 6.81
N SER A 117 36.85 -8.01 5.65
CA SER A 117 37.48 -6.70 5.47
C SER A 117 36.84 -5.63 6.35
N LEU A 118 35.51 -5.63 6.49
CA LEU A 118 34.82 -4.70 7.40
C LEU A 118 35.17 -4.96 8.87
N ALA A 119 35.29 -6.21 9.28
CA ALA A 119 35.69 -6.59 10.64
C ALA A 119 37.14 -6.15 10.92
N ALA A 120 38.06 -6.38 9.98
CA ALA A 120 39.46 -5.91 10.09
C ALA A 120 39.54 -4.38 10.23
N ARG A 121 38.75 -3.66 9.45
CA ARG A 121 38.68 -2.19 9.52
C ARG A 121 38.17 -1.68 10.88
N LEU A 122 37.14 -2.31 11.47
CA LEU A 122 36.67 -1.95 12.79
C LEU A 122 37.68 -2.32 13.90
N LEU A 123 38.49 -3.35 13.70
CA LEU A 123 39.56 -3.73 14.59
C LEU A 123 40.70 -2.67 14.55
N GLU A 124 41.09 -2.22 13.35
CA GLU A 124 42.13 -1.17 13.15
C GLU A 124 41.75 0.15 13.83
N VAL A 125 40.47 0.56 13.77
CA VAL A 125 40.00 1.78 14.44
C VAL A 125 39.70 1.59 15.92
N GLY A 126 40.01 0.41 16.49
CA GLY A 126 39.79 0.11 17.90
C GLY A 126 38.31 -0.03 18.32
N ALA A 127 37.44 -0.12 17.38
CA ALA A 127 36.01 -0.28 17.64
C ALA A 127 35.62 -1.67 18.22
N ILE A 128 36.38 -2.69 17.87
CA ILE A 128 36.30 -4.06 18.40
C ILE A 128 37.70 -4.54 18.75
N SER A 129 37.82 -5.51 19.69
CA SER A 129 39.11 -6.05 20.13
C SER A 129 39.45 -7.42 19.57
N ALA A 130 38.43 -8.19 19.19
CA ALA A 130 38.51 -9.52 18.58
C ALA A 130 37.15 -9.90 18.03
N TRP A 131 37.08 -10.73 17.01
CA TRP A 131 35.83 -11.12 16.37
C TRP A 131 35.81 -12.59 15.94
N CYS A 132 34.63 -13.13 15.60
CA CYS A 132 34.43 -14.44 14.99
C CYS A 132 33.25 -14.41 14.02
N GLY A 133 33.26 -15.30 13.04
CA GLY A 133 32.17 -15.56 12.09
C GLY A 133 32.27 -16.96 11.51
N LEU A 134 31.21 -17.47 10.91
CA LEU A 134 31.10 -18.82 10.34
C LEU A 134 31.10 -18.73 8.82
N ARG A 135 32.03 -19.42 8.14
CA ARG A 135 31.98 -19.59 6.69
C ARG A 135 31.02 -20.69 6.29
N ASP A 136 30.57 -20.67 5.05
CA ASP A 136 29.60 -21.66 4.57
C ASP A 136 30.12 -23.10 4.50
N ASP A 137 31.42 -23.31 4.47
CA ASP A 137 32.09 -24.62 4.56
C ASP A 137 32.17 -25.16 6.00
N GLY A 138 31.64 -24.44 6.98
CA GLY A 138 31.71 -24.77 8.41
C GLY A 138 33.02 -24.33 9.08
N SER A 139 33.95 -23.68 8.40
CA SER A 139 35.14 -23.13 9.05
C SER A 139 34.80 -21.82 9.77
N LEU A 140 35.42 -21.60 10.94
CA LEU A 140 35.30 -20.35 11.67
C LEU A 140 36.42 -19.40 11.23
N GLY A 141 36.07 -18.12 11.00
CA GLY A 141 37.00 -17.01 10.74
C GLY A 141 37.15 -16.12 11.98
N GLY A 142 38.22 -15.30 11.99
CA GLY A 142 38.47 -14.31 13.03
C GLY A 142 39.57 -14.69 14.03
N ASP A 143 39.58 -14.04 15.19
CA ASP A 143 40.63 -14.14 16.20
C ASP A 143 40.37 -15.35 17.16
N LEU A 144 40.54 -16.55 16.69
CA LEU A 144 40.17 -17.77 17.41
C LEU A 144 41.26 -18.30 18.38
N ALA A 145 42.46 -17.70 18.41
CA ALA A 145 43.54 -18.17 19.28
C ALA A 145 43.12 -18.16 20.76
N GLY A 146 43.18 -19.32 21.42
CA GLY A 146 42.77 -19.48 22.82
C GLY A 146 41.25 -19.40 23.07
N ALA A 147 40.42 -19.36 22.01
CA ALA A 147 38.97 -19.37 22.15
C ALA A 147 38.41 -20.78 22.42
N GLN A 148 37.36 -20.82 23.20
CA GLN A 148 36.54 -22.02 23.42
C GLN A 148 35.32 -21.96 22.51
N ILE A 149 35.02 -23.06 21.83
CA ILE A 149 33.88 -23.21 20.93
C ILE A 149 32.85 -24.13 21.59
N CYS A 150 31.59 -23.69 21.58
CA CYS A 150 30.45 -24.49 22.04
C CYS A 150 29.41 -24.56 20.90
N LEU A 151 28.86 -25.74 20.67
CA LEU A 151 27.76 -26.01 19.74
C LEU A 151 26.53 -26.36 20.57
N ASP A 152 25.47 -25.55 20.50
CA ASP A 152 24.26 -25.70 21.32
C ASP A 152 24.58 -25.94 22.82
N GLY A 153 25.51 -25.14 23.37
CA GLY A 153 25.95 -25.17 24.76
C GLY A 153 26.95 -26.25 25.08
N ARG A 154 27.27 -27.20 24.17
CA ARG A 154 28.26 -28.28 24.40
C ARG A 154 29.63 -27.85 23.88
N LYS A 155 30.66 -27.97 24.72
CA LYS A 155 32.05 -27.69 24.35
C LYS A 155 32.53 -28.69 23.30
N ILE A 156 33.10 -28.17 22.21
CA ILE A 156 33.65 -28.95 21.10
C ILE A 156 35.06 -28.50 20.76
N ARG A 157 35.87 -29.39 20.13
CA ARG A 157 37.20 -29.03 19.61
C ARG A 157 37.19 -28.63 18.14
N ARG A 158 36.26 -29.19 17.36
CA ARG A 158 36.06 -28.93 15.92
C ARG A 158 34.57 -29.09 15.61
N LEU A 159 34.04 -28.30 14.67
CA LEU A 159 32.68 -28.46 14.20
C LEU A 159 32.49 -29.83 13.53
N PRO A 160 31.43 -30.56 13.82
CA PRO A 160 31.09 -31.80 13.14
C PRO A 160 30.63 -31.57 11.72
N SER A 161 30.60 -32.59 10.87
CA SER A 161 30.18 -32.48 9.47
C SER A 161 28.70 -32.09 9.32
N ASP A 162 27.89 -32.38 10.31
CA ASP A 162 26.45 -32.06 10.38
C ASP A 162 26.17 -30.78 11.18
N TRP A 163 27.17 -29.91 11.33
CA TRP A 163 27.07 -28.65 12.09
C TRP A 163 25.85 -27.79 11.74
N HIS A 164 25.39 -27.89 10.50
CA HIS A 164 24.22 -27.15 9.98
C HIS A 164 22.88 -27.56 10.60
N ALA A 165 22.84 -28.65 11.36
CA ALA A 165 21.67 -29.09 12.13
C ALA A 165 21.57 -28.40 13.50
N ALA A 166 22.67 -27.78 13.96
CA ALA A 166 22.69 -27.03 15.22
C ALA A 166 21.91 -25.72 15.16
N ARG A 167 21.59 -25.15 16.31
CA ARG A 167 20.95 -23.83 16.42
C ARG A 167 21.97 -22.69 16.44
N ALA A 168 23.00 -22.81 17.31
CA ALA A 168 23.96 -21.74 17.51
C ALA A 168 25.36 -22.25 17.84
N ILE A 169 26.36 -21.42 17.45
CA ILE A 169 27.77 -21.59 17.85
C ILE A 169 28.14 -20.41 18.75
N GLU A 170 28.60 -20.73 19.97
CA GLU A 170 29.19 -19.76 20.87
C GLU A 170 30.72 -19.86 20.83
N VAL A 171 31.38 -18.72 20.61
CA VAL A 171 32.83 -18.61 20.65
C VAL A 171 33.22 -17.63 21.76
N ARG A 172 33.93 -18.12 22.78
CA ARG A 172 34.29 -17.38 23.99
C ARG A 172 35.80 -17.39 24.23
N ARG A 173 36.33 -16.30 24.75
CA ARG A 173 37.70 -16.20 25.28
C ARG A 173 37.62 -15.68 26.70
N CYS A 174 38.30 -16.34 27.66
CA CYS A 174 38.25 -16.01 29.09
C CYS A 174 36.80 -15.79 29.59
N ASN A 175 35.92 -16.69 29.28
CA ASN A 175 34.46 -16.65 29.55
C ASN A 175 33.65 -15.47 28.92
N ALA A 176 34.28 -14.56 28.19
CA ALA A 176 33.58 -13.51 27.47
C ALA A 176 33.30 -13.92 25.99
N PRO A 177 32.13 -13.64 25.43
CA PRO A 177 31.87 -13.92 24.02
C PRO A 177 32.73 -13.03 23.13
N LEU A 178 33.27 -13.59 22.05
CA LEU A 178 33.88 -12.76 20.99
C LEU A 178 32.80 -11.96 20.24
N PHE A 179 33.20 -10.85 19.67
CA PHE A 179 32.29 -10.08 18.83
C PHE A 179 31.86 -10.90 17.62
N GLY A 180 30.56 -11.01 17.37
CA GLY A 180 29.96 -11.94 16.40
C GLY A 180 29.33 -13.19 17.04
N SER A 181 29.66 -13.50 18.32
CA SER A 181 29.09 -14.63 19.07
C SER A 181 27.89 -14.19 19.93
N PRO A 182 26.80 -15.00 20.03
CA PRO A 182 26.59 -16.30 19.37
C PRO A 182 26.28 -16.18 17.89
N ILE A 183 26.74 -17.16 17.09
CA ILE A 183 26.46 -17.26 15.67
C ILE A 183 25.18 -18.09 15.48
N ASP A 184 24.20 -17.54 14.77
CA ASP A 184 22.91 -18.18 14.46
C ASP A 184 23.05 -19.15 13.29
N VAL A 185 23.37 -20.41 13.62
CA VAL A 185 23.54 -21.47 12.62
C VAL A 185 22.22 -21.76 11.89
N ALA A 186 21.11 -21.69 12.59
CA ALA A 186 19.80 -21.97 12.01
C ALA A 186 19.44 -20.94 10.90
N ALA A 187 19.82 -19.68 11.08
CA ALA A 187 19.67 -18.66 10.05
C ALA A 187 20.58 -18.94 8.82
N ILE A 188 21.89 -19.19 9.07
CA ILE A 188 22.88 -19.44 7.99
C ILE A 188 22.53 -20.69 7.17
N SER A 189 22.04 -21.75 7.84
CA SER A 189 21.68 -23.01 7.20
C SER A 189 20.29 -23.01 6.53
N ARG A 190 19.53 -21.94 6.68
CA ARG A 190 18.18 -21.84 6.13
C ARG A 190 18.20 -21.86 4.60
N THR A 191 17.45 -22.81 4.02
CA THR A 191 17.16 -22.85 2.59
C THR A 191 15.74 -22.32 2.36
N GLN A 192 15.58 -21.36 1.46
CA GLN A 192 14.28 -20.96 0.91
C GLN A 192 14.16 -21.49 -0.51
N GLY A 193 12.99 -21.96 -0.90
CA GLY A 193 12.79 -22.47 -2.24
C GLY A 193 11.37 -22.93 -2.46
N PHE A 194 11.09 -23.23 -3.72
CA PHE A 194 9.81 -23.70 -4.21
C PHE A 194 10.03 -24.88 -5.16
N VAL A 195 9.15 -25.88 -5.09
CA VAL A 195 9.17 -27.03 -6.00
C VAL A 195 7.79 -27.33 -6.55
N ARG A 196 7.73 -27.71 -7.81
CA ARG A 196 6.54 -28.16 -8.52
C ARG A 196 6.82 -29.40 -9.33
N ALA A 197 5.75 -30.14 -9.64
CA ALA A 197 5.79 -31.24 -10.59
C ALA A 197 5.09 -30.82 -11.90
N ASP A 198 5.71 -31.12 -13.04
CA ASP A 198 5.14 -30.89 -14.35
C ASP A 198 5.57 -32.01 -15.30
N GLY A 199 4.58 -32.75 -15.83
CA GLY A 199 4.82 -33.81 -16.84
C GLY A 199 5.83 -34.89 -16.43
N GLY A 200 5.93 -35.24 -15.15
CA GLY A 200 6.90 -36.22 -14.63
C GLY A 200 8.28 -35.65 -14.29
N THR A 201 8.44 -34.33 -14.38
CA THR A 201 9.66 -33.62 -14.00
C THR A 201 9.42 -32.80 -12.74
N LEU A 202 10.35 -32.84 -11.77
CA LEU A 202 10.45 -31.90 -10.68
C LEU A 202 11.23 -30.69 -11.13
N SER A 203 10.70 -29.49 -10.92
CA SER A 203 11.39 -28.22 -11.17
C SER A 203 11.09 -27.21 -10.09
N GLY A 204 11.95 -26.20 -9.95
CA GLY A 204 11.77 -25.17 -8.94
C GLY A 204 12.99 -24.27 -8.83
N TRP A 205 13.05 -23.58 -7.70
CA TRP A 205 14.18 -22.73 -7.33
C TRP A 205 14.51 -22.88 -5.85
N ALA A 206 15.75 -22.61 -5.48
CA ALA A 206 16.21 -22.56 -4.10
C ALA A 206 17.36 -21.57 -3.93
N TRP A 207 17.57 -21.07 -2.71
CA TRP A 207 18.70 -20.25 -2.33
C TRP A 207 18.87 -20.22 -0.79
N HIS A 208 20.05 -19.77 -0.35
CA HIS A 208 20.34 -19.55 1.06
C HIS A 208 20.35 -18.06 1.35
N PRO A 209 19.30 -17.45 1.98
CA PRO A 209 19.23 -16.00 2.21
C PRO A 209 20.40 -15.45 3.04
N HIS A 210 20.94 -16.24 3.93
CA HIS A 210 22.03 -15.87 4.82
C HIS A 210 23.42 -16.39 4.36
N ALA A 211 23.45 -17.13 3.24
CA ALA A 211 24.66 -17.57 2.54
C ALA A 211 24.45 -17.43 1.01
N PRO A 212 24.22 -16.21 0.49
CA PRO A 212 23.66 -15.99 -0.84
C PRO A 212 24.60 -16.39 -2.00
N ASP A 213 25.87 -16.61 -1.75
CA ASP A 213 26.84 -17.00 -2.78
C ASP A 213 26.93 -18.51 -2.97
N THR A 214 26.28 -19.30 -2.10
CA THR A 214 26.34 -20.77 -2.13
C THR A 214 25.19 -21.36 -2.91
N ASP A 215 25.49 -22.32 -3.79
CA ASP A 215 24.49 -23.09 -4.51
C ASP A 215 23.84 -24.13 -3.60
N PRO A 216 22.50 -24.12 -3.40
CA PRO A 216 21.82 -25.08 -2.56
C PRO A 216 21.90 -26.51 -3.12
N VAL A 217 22.26 -27.46 -2.27
CA VAL A 217 22.13 -28.89 -2.54
C VAL A 217 20.82 -29.37 -1.91
N LEU A 218 19.94 -29.92 -2.73
CA LEU A 218 18.62 -30.38 -2.34
C LEU A 218 18.60 -31.92 -2.33
N HIS A 219 17.95 -32.51 -1.30
CA HIS A 219 17.76 -33.94 -1.16
C HIS A 219 16.34 -34.31 -1.58
N ILE A 220 16.20 -35.22 -2.50
CA ILE A 220 14.92 -35.75 -2.96
C ILE A 220 14.71 -37.12 -2.34
N LEU A 221 13.68 -37.25 -1.51
CA LEU A 221 13.31 -38.45 -0.80
C LEU A 221 12.02 -39.03 -1.36
N ASP A 222 11.82 -40.34 -1.22
CA ASP A 222 10.53 -40.98 -1.44
C ASP A 222 9.57 -40.83 -0.25
N GLY A 223 8.35 -41.37 -0.36
CA GLY A 223 7.32 -41.33 0.68
C GLY A 223 7.68 -42.10 1.96
N SER A 224 8.70 -42.98 1.93
CA SER A 224 9.24 -43.69 3.08
C SER A 224 10.34 -42.92 3.80
N GLY A 225 10.85 -41.85 3.18
CA GLY A 225 11.97 -41.06 3.67
C GLY A 225 13.33 -41.52 3.14
N ALA A 226 13.37 -42.50 2.20
CA ALA A 226 14.62 -42.95 1.60
C ALA A 226 15.12 -41.92 0.55
N LEU A 227 16.44 -41.65 0.57
CA LEU A 227 17.06 -40.74 -0.38
C LEU A 227 17.06 -41.34 -1.80
N LEU A 228 16.40 -40.69 -2.75
CA LEU A 228 16.40 -41.07 -4.17
C LEU A 228 17.56 -40.44 -4.93
N THR A 229 17.78 -39.13 -4.74
CA THR A 229 18.85 -38.40 -5.41
C THR A 229 19.11 -37.05 -4.74
N GLN A 230 20.23 -36.42 -5.15
CA GLN A 230 20.56 -35.04 -4.80
C GLN A 230 20.63 -34.20 -6.07
N VAL A 231 20.22 -32.94 -5.98
CA VAL A 231 20.33 -31.97 -7.06
C VAL A 231 20.86 -30.64 -6.52
N THR A 232 21.78 -30.02 -7.26
CA THR A 232 22.27 -28.68 -6.96
C THR A 232 21.48 -27.66 -7.77
N ALA A 233 20.87 -26.70 -7.09
CA ALA A 233 20.25 -25.55 -7.73
C ALA A 233 21.35 -24.53 -8.09
N HIS A 234 21.57 -24.27 -9.37
CA HIS A 234 22.66 -23.40 -9.87
C HIS A 234 22.25 -22.43 -10.98
N ASP A 235 21.05 -22.57 -11.54
CA ASP A 235 20.58 -21.69 -12.61
C ASP A 235 20.07 -20.35 -12.05
N LEU A 236 20.90 -19.29 -12.20
CA LEU A 236 20.58 -17.93 -11.75
C LEU A 236 19.57 -17.19 -12.66
N SER A 237 19.23 -17.75 -13.82
CA SER A 237 18.25 -17.17 -14.74
C SER A 237 16.80 -17.50 -14.40
N ALA A 238 16.56 -18.35 -13.38
CA ALA A 238 15.23 -18.77 -12.99
C ALA A 238 14.36 -17.56 -12.56
N PRO A 239 13.20 -17.32 -13.20
CA PRO A 239 12.29 -16.28 -12.79
C PRO A 239 11.64 -16.64 -11.45
N VAL A 240 11.68 -15.73 -10.49
CA VAL A 240 11.06 -15.91 -9.18
C VAL A 240 10.15 -14.76 -8.87
N SER A 241 8.85 -15.05 -8.72
CA SER A 241 7.86 -14.04 -8.33
C SER A 241 8.00 -13.65 -6.86
N GLY A 242 8.00 -12.34 -6.57
CA GLY A 242 8.02 -11.83 -5.22
C GLY A 242 9.32 -12.07 -4.44
N ALA A 243 10.45 -12.26 -5.14
CA ALA A 243 11.76 -12.38 -4.51
C ALA A 243 12.08 -11.15 -3.67
N ALA A 244 12.74 -11.37 -2.52
CA ALA A 244 13.27 -10.28 -1.70
C ALA A 244 14.32 -9.47 -2.49
N PRO A 245 14.54 -8.18 -2.15
CA PRO A 245 15.62 -7.42 -2.74
C PRO A 245 16.95 -8.16 -2.62
N LEU A 246 17.74 -8.13 -3.69
CA LEU A 246 19.04 -8.81 -3.78
C LEU A 246 18.99 -10.33 -3.59
N ALA A 247 17.80 -10.95 -3.67
CA ALA A 247 17.67 -12.39 -3.68
C ALA A 247 18.40 -12.99 -4.88
N ARG A 248 19.06 -14.12 -4.67
CA ARG A 248 19.78 -14.87 -5.70
C ARG A 248 19.23 -16.30 -5.80
N PRO A 249 17.94 -16.46 -6.13
CA PRO A 249 17.36 -17.78 -6.31
C PRO A 249 18.02 -18.49 -7.49
N ARG A 250 18.18 -19.80 -7.36
CA ARG A 250 18.78 -20.66 -8.38
C ARG A 250 17.79 -21.73 -8.78
N GLY A 251 17.57 -21.88 -10.07
CA GLY A 251 16.72 -22.89 -10.65
C GLY A 251 17.32 -24.28 -10.56
N PHE A 252 16.44 -25.29 -10.52
CA PHE A 252 16.77 -26.69 -10.67
C PHE A 252 15.68 -27.45 -11.41
N SER A 253 16.05 -28.56 -12.03
CA SER A 253 15.12 -29.47 -12.70
C SER A 253 15.64 -30.91 -12.63
N VAL A 254 14.75 -31.88 -12.33
CA VAL A 254 15.06 -33.29 -12.22
C VAL A 254 13.96 -34.13 -12.86
N SER A 255 14.32 -35.05 -13.77
CA SER A 255 13.41 -36.00 -14.40
C SER A 255 13.78 -37.43 -14.09
N GLY A 256 12.93 -38.39 -14.49
CA GLY A 256 13.19 -39.83 -14.28
C GLY A 256 13.00 -40.33 -12.85
N LEU A 257 12.30 -39.55 -11.99
CA LEU A 257 11.96 -39.96 -10.63
C LEU A 257 10.79 -40.97 -10.63
N PRO A 258 10.70 -41.84 -9.60
CA PRO A 258 9.61 -42.81 -9.50
C PRO A 258 8.28 -42.10 -9.23
N HIS A 259 7.18 -42.72 -9.64
CA HIS A 259 5.85 -42.28 -9.31
C HIS A 259 5.58 -42.46 -7.81
N GLY A 260 4.89 -41.48 -7.18
CA GLY A 260 4.54 -41.54 -5.75
C GLY A 260 4.79 -40.18 -5.08
N MET A 261 4.65 -40.18 -3.76
CA MET A 261 4.94 -39.00 -2.93
C MET A 261 6.45 -38.79 -2.86
N LEU A 262 6.87 -37.59 -3.13
CA LEU A 262 8.27 -37.15 -3.06
C LEU A 262 8.40 -35.99 -2.07
N ARG A 263 9.53 -35.92 -1.41
CA ARG A 263 9.93 -34.82 -0.54
C ARG A 263 11.22 -34.20 -1.07
N VAL A 264 11.24 -32.85 -1.05
CA VAL A 264 12.43 -32.08 -1.48
C VAL A 264 12.90 -31.24 -0.30
N LEU A 265 14.03 -31.58 0.25
CA LEU A 265 14.59 -31.00 1.45
C LEU A 265 15.76 -30.08 1.14
N GLY A 266 15.84 -28.94 1.84
CA GLY A 266 17.01 -28.08 1.88
C GLY A 266 18.06 -28.52 2.88
N ARG A 267 19.12 -27.70 3.07
CA ARG A 267 20.31 -28.00 3.89
C ARG A 267 19.99 -28.46 5.33
N ALA A 268 19.04 -27.83 6.00
CA ALA A 268 18.64 -28.13 7.38
C ALA A 268 17.60 -29.27 7.49
N GLY A 269 17.41 -30.08 6.44
CA GLY A 269 16.44 -31.16 6.41
C GLY A 269 14.97 -30.74 6.39
N ARG A 270 14.69 -29.48 6.07
CA ARG A 270 13.33 -28.93 5.96
C ARG A 270 12.82 -28.99 4.52
N ASP A 271 11.53 -29.30 4.38
CA ASP A 271 10.86 -29.32 3.07
C ASP A 271 10.86 -27.92 2.43
N LEU A 272 11.09 -27.86 1.11
CA LEU A 272 10.83 -26.67 0.32
C LEU A 272 9.33 -26.42 0.18
N LEU A 273 8.92 -25.18 -0.10
CA LEU A 273 7.54 -24.87 -0.45
C LEU A 273 7.11 -25.73 -1.66
N GLY A 274 5.92 -26.32 -1.58
CA GLY A 274 5.43 -27.27 -2.57
C GLY A 274 5.78 -28.73 -2.32
N SER A 275 6.66 -29.04 -1.35
CA SER A 275 6.96 -30.40 -0.86
C SER A 275 6.16 -30.67 0.44
N PRO A 276 5.67 -31.91 0.66
CA PRO A 276 5.70 -33.09 -0.23
C PRO A 276 4.76 -32.92 -1.43
N LEU A 277 5.07 -33.63 -2.53
CA LEU A 277 4.28 -33.56 -3.76
C LEU A 277 4.32 -34.90 -4.53
N SER A 278 3.36 -35.08 -5.46
CA SER A 278 3.33 -36.24 -6.35
C SER A 278 3.56 -35.86 -7.81
N LEU A 279 4.30 -36.64 -8.55
CA LEU A 279 4.48 -36.48 -9.99
C LEU A 279 3.21 -36.82 -10.79
N THR A 280 2.26 -37.52 -10.20
CA THR A 280 0.99 -37.89 -10.84
C THR A 280 -0.14 -36.96 -10.37
N LEU A 281 -1.05 -36.63 -11.29
CA LEU A 281 -2.26 -35.89 -10.96
C LEU A 281 -3.08 -36.66 -9.90
N ALA A 282 -3.48 -35.96 -8.87
CA ALA A 282 -4.39 -36.49 -7.86
C ALA A 282 -5.72 -36.91 -8.52
N ALA A 283 -6.21 -38.12 -8.20
CA ALA A 283 -7.48 -38.60 -8.70
C ALA A 283 -8.64 -37.74 -8.17
N LEU A 284 -9.63 -37.46 -9.01
CA LEU A 284 -10.86 -36.80 -8.57
C LEU A 284 -11.54 -37.61 -7.46
N PRO A 285 -12.07 -36.96 -6.41
CA PRO A 285 -12.76 -37.65 -5.34
C PRO A 285 -14.01 -38.38 -5.87
N LYS A 286 -14.25 -39.58 -5.33
CA LYS A 286 -15.49 -40.33 -5.65
C LYS A 286 -16.70 -39.57 -5.11
N ARG A 287 -17.81 -39.49 -5.88
CA ARG A 287 -19.05 -38.86 -5.46
C ARG A 287 -19.51 -39.45 -4.13
N PRO A 288 -19.76 -38.60 -3.09
CA PRO A 288 -20.27 -39.10 -1.82
C PRO A 288 -21.73 -39.57 -1.88
N ARG A 289 -22.12 -40.41 -0.94
CA ARG A 289 -23.49 -40.93 -0.83
C ARG A 289 -24.41 -39.88 -0.18
N LYS A 290 -25.65 -39.69 -0.69
CA LYS A 290 -26.70 -38.88 -0.07
C LYS A 290 -26.92 -39.25 1.39
N ARG A 291 -26.99 -38.27 2.27
CA ARG A 291 -27.23 -38.44 3.72
C ARG A 291 -28.63 -38.04 4.18
N SER A 292 -28.96 -38.56 5.35
CA SER A 292 -30.19 -38.32 6.13
C SER A 292 -30.21 -36.90 6.70
N ARG A 293 -31.40 -36.31 6.86
CA ARG A 293 -31.63 -35.01 7.50
C ARG A 293 -31.12 -35.03 8.95
N SER A 294 -30.25 -34.09 9.31
CA SER A 294 -29.85 -33.86 10.68
C SER A 294 -30.67 -32.77 11.34
N VAL A 295 -30.95 -32.94 12.65
CA VAL A 295 -31.60 -31.94 13.50
C VAL A 295 -30.51 -30.92 13.93
N PRO A 296 -30.82 -29.61 14.08
CA PRO A 296 -29.89 -28.64 14.59
C PRO A 296 -29.34 -29.05 15.97
N VAL A 297 -28.03 -29.16 16.11
CA VAL A 297 -27.38 -29.51 17.37
C VAL A 297 -26.70 -28.25 17.94
N GLN A 298 -27.16 -27.77 19.09
CA GLN A 298 -26.53 -26.75 19.90
C GLN A 298 -25.45 -27.36 20.81
N GLY A 299 -24.48 -28.06 20.21
CA GLY A 299 -23.36 -28.66 20.94
C GLY A 299 -22.15 -27.75 21.08
N PRO A 300 -21.12 -28.18 21.85
CA PRO A 300 -19.86 -27.50 21.90
C PRO A 300 -19.14 -27.55 20.54
N VAL A 301 -18.44 -26.50 20.21
CA VAL A 301 -17.65 -26.34 18.98
C VAL A 301 -16.17 -26.56 19.31
N CYS A 302 -15.45 -27.25 18.42
CA CYS A 302 -14.01 -27.36 18.47
C CYS A 302 -13.35 -26.29 17.59
N ILE A 303 -12.69 -25.32 18.20
CA ILE A 303 -11.91 -24.29 17.51
C ILE A 303 -10.54 -24.88 17.23
N VAL A 304 -10.20 -25.02 15.95
CA VAL A 304 -8.92 -25.58 15.49
C VAL A 304 -8.05 -24.46 14.95
N MET A 305 -6.89 -24.27 15.55
CA MET A 305 -5.94 -23.19 15.22
C MET A 305 -4.57 -23.76 14.84
N PRO A 306 -4.23 -23.88 13.55
CA PRO A 306 -2.88 -24.21 13.10
C PRO A 306 -1.93 -23.05 13.38
N VAL A 307 -0.73 -23.32 13.92
CA VAL A 307 0.27 -22.31 14.29
C VAL A 307 1.65 -22.73 13.80
N HIS A 308 2.37 -21.81 13.12
CA HIS A 308 3.74 -22.00 12.69
C HIS A 308 4.66 -20.85 13.12
N SER A 309 4.20 -19.61 13.06
CA SER A 309 5.00 -18.40 13.34
C SER A 309 4.12 -17.25 13.84
N GLY A 310 4.72 -16.18 14.36
CA GLY A 310 4.02 -14.97 14.78
C GLY A 310 3.61 -15.00 16.25
N LEU A 311 4.57 -14.83 17.18
CA LEU A 311 4.33 -14.86 18.62
C LEU A 311 3.22 -13.90 19.06
N GLU A 312 3.37 -12.61 18.77
CA GLU A 312 2.44 -11.57 19.26
C GLU A 312 1.03 -11.75 18.67
N THR A 313 0.95 -12.01 17.37
CA THR A 313 -0.34 -12.20 16.67
C THR A 313 -1.06 -13.45 17.15
N THR A 314 -0.33 -14.56 17.35
CA THR A 314 -0.89 -15.82 17.85
C THR A 314 -1.43 -15.67 19.27
N LEU A 315 -0.69 -15.01 20.17
CA LEU A 315 -1.16 -14.78 21.53
C LEU A 315 -2.38 -13.86 21.59
N ALA A 316 -2.39 -12.78 20.80
CA ALA A 316 -3.54 -11.89 20.68
C ALA A 316 -4.79 -12.64 20.14
N CYS A 317 -4.59 -13.54 19.17
CA CYS A 317 -5.67 -14.38 18.65
C CYS A 317 -6.21 -15.32 19.74
N ILE A 318 -5.34 -16.06 20.46
CA ILE A 318 -5.74 -16.94 21.56
C ILE A 318 -6.52 -16.16 22.62
N ASP A 319 -6.01 -15.01 23.06
CA ASP A 319 -6.67 -14.16 24.06
C ASP A 319 -8.05 -13.69 23.60
N SER A 320 -8.21 -13.30 22.33
CA SER A 320 -9.50 -12.93 21.76
C SER A 320 -10.49 -14.10 21.74
N VAL A 321 -10.01 -15.30 21.40
CA VAL A 321 -10.82 -16.53 21.39
C VAL A 321 -11.28 -16.89 22.81
N LEU A 322 -10.36 -16.88 23.79
CA LEU A 322 -10.68 -17.20 25.18
C LEU A 322 -11.70 -16.21 25.78
N ALA A 323 -11.61 -14.95 25.41
CA ALA A 323 -12.56 -13.91 25.83
C ALA A 323 -13.96 -14.06 25.18
N ALA A 324 -14.01 -14.62 23.96
CA ALA A 324 -15.24 -14.68 23.15
C ALA A 324 -15.86 -16.07 23.01
N ARG A 325 -15.20 -17.14 23.49
CA ARG A 325 -15.74 -18.52 23.47
C ARG A 325 -16.76 -18.78 24.57
N ARG A 326 -17.55 -19.85 24.41
CA ARG A 326 -18.36 -20.43 25.50
C ARG A 326 -17.47 -21.37 26.33
N ASN A 327 -17.77 -21.56 27.61
CA ASN A 327 -17.01 -22.47 28.49
C ASN A 327 -16.99 -23.93 28.00
N ALA A 328 -17.98 -24.36 27.24
CA ALA A 328 -18.08 -25.70 26.67
C ALA A 328 -17.27 -25.87 25.36
N ASP A 329 -16.84 -24.78 24.73
CA ASP A 329 -16.10 -24.85 23.46
C ASP A 329 -14.62 -25.18 23.73
N ARG A 330 -14.06 -26.06 22.88
CA ARG A 330 -12.66 -26.49 22.99
C ARG A 330 -11.79 -25.63 22.08
N VAL A 331 -10.56 -25.32 22.53
CA VAL A 331 -9.57 -24.62 21.74
C VAL A 331 -8.39 -25.55 21.53
N VAL A 332 -8.23 -26.06 20.33
CA VAL A 332 -7.16 -26.96 19.91
C VAL A 332 -6.16 -26.19 19.06
N VAL A 333 -4.99 -25.95 19.62
CA VAL A 333 -3.87 -25.30 18.93
C VAL A 333 -2.94 -26.38 18.41
N VAL A 334 -2.64 -26.36 17.12
CA VAL A 334 -1.74 -27.33 16.48
C VAL A 334 -0.44 -26.65 16.13
N ASN A 335 0.62 -26.91 16.89
CA ASN A 335 1.96 -26.42 16.59
C ASN A 335 2.57 -27.17 15.41
N ASP A 336 2.69 -26.52 14.27
CA ASP A 336 3.28 -27.08 13.05
C ASP A 336 4.78 -26.79 12.97
N ALA A 337 5.53 -27.36 13.92
CA ALA A 337 6.97 -27.20 14.03
C ALA A 337 7.44 -25.75 13.96
N SER A 338 6.88 -24.89 14.83
CA SER A 338 7.29 -23.50 14.91
C SER A 338 8.81 -23.37 15.08
N PRO A 339 9.48 -22.54 14.27
CA PRO A 339 10.91 -22.26 14.42
C PRO A 339 11.21 -21.29 15.58
N ASP A 340 10.19 -20.64 16.16
CA ASP A 340 10.32 -19.65 17.21
C ASP A 340 10.21 -20.31 18.61
N PRO A 341 11.32 -20.44 19.38
CA PRO A 341 11.29 -21.04 20.72
C PRO A 341 10.41 -20.27 21.71
N ALA A 342 10.29 -18.93 21.56
CA ALA A 342 9.46 -18.13 22.45
C ALA A 342 7.96 -18.43 22.22
N LEU A 343 7.56 -18.61 20.97
CA LEU A 343 6.20 -19.03 20.65
C LEU A 343 5.91 -20.43 21.20
N VAL A 344 6.81 -21.39 21.02
CA VAL A 344 6.64 -22.75 21.55
C VAL A 344 6.50 -22.75 23.07
N ALA A 345 7.33 -21.98 23.79
CA ALA A 345 7.25 -21.85 25.25
C ALA A 345 5.90 -21.23 25.66
N ALA A 346 5.48 -20.14 25.04
CA ALA A 346 4.21 -19.48 25.35
C ALA A 346 2.99 -20.40 25.13
N LEU A 347 2.97 -21.18 24.03
CA LEU A 347 1.92 -22.17 23.78
C LEU A 347 1.90 -23.28 24.84
N THR A 348 3.09 -23.72 25.27
CA THR A 348 3.23 -24.74 26.35
C THR A 348 2.70 -24.21 27.67
N ASP A 349 3.00 -22.97 28.01
CA ASP A 349 2.49 -22.30 29.22
C ASP A 349 0.96 -22.18 29.20
N ARG A 350 0.37 -21.81 28.09
CA ARG A 350 -1.09 -21.73 27.91
C ARG A 350 -1.77 -23.10 28.02
N ALA A 351 -1.12 -24.15 27.50
CA ALA A 351 -1.62 -25.51 27.64
C ALA A 351 -1.51 -25.99 29.10
N GLY A 352 -0.41 -25.65 29.80
CA GLY A 352 -0.24 -25.94 31.22
C GLY A 352 -1.25 -25.26 32.13
N ALA A 353 -1.71 -24.04 31.75
CA ALA A 353 -2.78 -23.33 32.41
C ALA A 353 -4.19 -23.90 32.14
N GLY A 354 -4.34 -24.78 31.15
CA GLY A 354 -5.64 -25.35 30.73
C GLY A 354 -6.44 -24.42 29.81
N ASP A 355 -5.84 -23.38 29.27
CA ASP A 355 -6.47 -22.44 28.35
C ASP A 355 -6.75 -23.06 26.97
N ILE A 356 -5.82 -23.90 26.50
CA ILE A 356 -5.82 -24.54 25.19
C ILE A 356 -5.42 -26.02 25.29
N GLU A 357 -5.82 -26.81 24.30
CA GLU A 357 -5.27 -28.13 24.00
C GLU A 357 -4.16 -27.99 22.96
N LEU A 358 -2.91 -28.26 23.34
CA LEU A 358 -1.77 -28.14 22.42
C LEU A 358 -1.42 -29.49 21.80
N LEU A 359 -1.46 -29.54 20.45
CA LEU A 359 -1.08 -30.71 19.67
C LEU A 359 0.18 -30.40 18.84
N SER A 360 1.00 -31.45 18.59
CA SER A 360 2.04 -31.39 17.54
C SER A 360 1.45 -31.88 16.22
N SER A 361 1.74 -31.19 15.13
CA SER A 361 1.29 -31.59 13.79
C SER A 361 1.89 -32.95 13.37
N CYS A 362 3.12 -33.22 13.76
CA CYS A 362 3.84 -34.47 13.45
C CYS A 362 4.57 -35.04 14.70
N PRO A 363 3.87 -35.77 15.60
CA PRO A 363 4.48 -36.26 16.84
C PRO A 363 5.66 -37.22 16.62
N ASN A 364 5.65 -37.95 15.49
CA ASN A 364 6.68 -38.94 15.18
C ASN A 364 7.94 -38.36 14.53
N GLU A 365 7.89 -37.13 14.01
CA GLU A 365 8.99 -36.39 13.43
C GLU A 365 9.02 -34.95 14.03
N PRO A 366 9.47 -34.75 15.27
CA PRO A 366 9.53 -33.44 15.88
C PRO A 366 10.38 -32.48 15.02
N GLY A 367 9.82 -31.31 14.70
CA GLY A 367 10.49 -30.30 13.86
C GLY A 367 10.15 -30.37 12.38
N ARG A 368 9.27 -31.27 11.96
CA ARG A 368 8.72 -31.26 10.59
C ARG A 368 7.48 -30.38 10.49
N ASN A 369 7.53 -29.37 9.63
CA ASN A 369 6.37 -28.60 9.19
C ASN A 369 5.63 -29.40 8.11
N ILE A 370 4.36 -29.71 8.35
CA ILE A 370 3.50 -30.45 7.39
C ILE A 370 2.53 -29.53 6.64
N GLY A 371 2.62 -28.22 6.90
CA GLY A 371 1.81 -27.20 6.27
C GLY A 371 0.41 -27.06 6.84
N PHE A 372 -0.24 -25.96 6.47
CA PHE A 372 -1.56 -25.60 6.98
C PHE A 372 -2.60 -26.74 6.82
N PRO A 373 -2.75 -27.40 5.64
CA PRO A 373 -3.73 -28.49 5.49
C PRO A 373 -3.49 -29.67 6.44
N GLY A 374 -2.22 -30.06 6.63
CA GLY A 374 -1.86 -31.15 7.52
C GLY A 374 -2.10 -30.81 8.98
N ALA A 375 -1.72 -29.61 9.41
CA ALA A 375 -1.96 -29.12 10.76
C ALA A 375 -3.46 -28.97 11.05
N ALA A 376 -4.23 -28.39 10.12
CA ALA A 376 -5.68 -28.29 10.22
C ALA A 376 -6.34 -29.68 10.33
N ASN A 377 -5.90 -30.66 9.52
CA ASN A 377 -6.36 -32.04 9.58
C ASN A 377 -6.07 -32.70 10.94
N THR A 378 -4.92 -32.41 11.55
CA THR A 378 -4.57 -32.91 12.89
C THR A 378 -5.56 -32.39 13.93
N GLY A 379 -5.89 -31.10 13.91
CA GLY A 379 -6.92 -30.52 14.79
C GLY A 379 -8.32 -31.06 14.49
N MET A 380 -8.72 -31.19 13.23
CA MET A 380 -10.00 -31.76 12.84
C MET A 380 -10.16 -33.23 13.28
N ARG A 381 -9.07 -34.02 13.27
CA ARG A 381 -9.09 -35.40 13.83
C ARG A 381 -9.35 -35.41 15.34
N ALA A 382 -8.87 -34.42 16.09
CA ALA A 382 -9.16 -34.29 17.51
C ALA A 382 -10.62 -33.89 17.81
N ALA A 383 -11.34 -33.37 16.80
CA ALA A 383 -12.71 -32.88 16.90
C ALA A 383 -13.76 -33.89 16.41
N VAL A 384 -13.48 -35.20 16.41
CA VAL A 384 -14.40 -36.23 15.86
C VAL A 384 -15.82 -36.09 16.44
N GLY A 385 -16.81 -35.96 15.55
CA GLY A 385 -18.23 -35.86 15.92
C GLY A 385 -18.68 -34.48 16.42
N GLN A 386 -17.80 -33.48 16.45
CA GLN A 386 -18.11 -32.10 16.80
C GLN A 386 -18.07 -31.21 15.55
N ASP A 387 -18.79 -30.08 15.60
CA ASP A 387 -18.61 -29.00 14.65
C ASP A 387 -17.22 -28.41 14.84
N VAL A 388 -16.58 -28.07 13.73
CA VAL A 388 -15.23 -27.47 13.71
C VAL A 388 -15.33 -26.01 13.32
N LEU A 389 -14.59 -25.17 14.03
CA LEU A 389 -14.34 -23.80 13.64
C LEU A 389 -12.83 -23.65 13.38
N LEU A 390 -12.46 -23.74 12.11
CA LEU A 390 -11.08 -23.51 11.68
C LEU A 390 -10.77 -22.02 11.74
N LEU A 391 -9.66 -21.65 12.36
CA LEU A 391 -9.28 -20.25 12.60
C LEU A 391 -7.78 -20.05 12.39
N ASN A 392 -7.40 -19.05 11.61
CA ASN A 392 -6.01 -18.64 11.48
C ASN A 392 -5.50 -17.99 12.79
N SER A 393 -4.22 -18.19 13.09
CA SER A 393 -3.56 -17.66 14.29
C SER A 393 -3.26 -16.15 14.25
N ASP A 394 -3.56 -15.47 13.16
CA ASP A 394 -3.37 -14.04 12.93
C ASP A 394 -4.71 -13.28 12.80
N THR A 395 -5.74 -13.78 13.52
CA THR A 395 -7.09 -13.19 13.55
C THR A 395 -7.43 -12.60 14.91
N LEU A 396 -8.42 -11.68 14.93
CA LEU A 396 -9.08 -11.23 16.16
C LEU A 396 -10.59 -11.48 16.03
N VAL A 397 -11.15 -12.16 17.03
CA VAL A 397 -12.57 -12.52 17.11
C VAL A 397 -13.28 -11.73 18.19
N PHE A 398 -14.60 -11.58 18.08
CA PHE A 398 -15.41 -10.74 18.95
C PHE A 398 -16.62 -11.50 19.49
N ALA A 399 -17.24 -11.00 20.57
CA ALA A 399 -18.35 -11.66 21.25
C ALA A 399 -19.48 -12.06 20.30
N GLY A 400 -20.05 -13.26 20.50
CA GLY A 400 -21.18 -13.77 19.73
C GLY A 400 -20.86 -14.48 18.40
N TRP A 401 -19.59 -14.45 17.97
CA TRP A 401 -19.18 -14.98 16.65
C TRP A 401 -19.46 -16.48 16.47
N ILE A 402 -19.17 -17.32 17.47
CA ILE A 402 -19.40 -18.78 17.42
C ILE A 402 -20.88 -19.08 17.29
N GLN A 403 -21.69 -18.43 18.14
CA GLN A 403 -23.13 -18.66 18.17
C GLN A 403 -23.79 -18.31 16.85
N ALA A 404 -23.43 -17.18 16.24
CA ALA A 404 -23.96 -16.74 14.96
C ALA A 404 -23.54 -17.67 13.82
N LEU A 405 -22.25 -18.07 13.75
CA LEU A 405 -21.76 -19.01 12.73
C LEU A 405 -22.42 -20.39 12.87
N GLN A 406 -22.53 -20.92 14.09
CA GLN A 406 -23.19 -22.19 14.35
C GLN A 406 -24.69 -22.14 13.99
N HIS A 407 -25.38 -21.06 14.40
CA HIS A 407 -26.80 -20.87 14.05
C HIS A 407 -26.97 -20.82 12.53
N ALA A 408 -26.15 -20.07 11.83
CA ALA A 408 -26.17 -19.98 10.36
C ALA A 408 -25.96 -21.35 9.69
N ALA A 409 -24.93 -22.09 10.12
CA ALA A 409 -24.60 -23.39 9.54
C ALA A 409 -25.69 -24.44 9.78
N HIS A 410 -26.43 -24.35 10.89
CA HIS A 410 -27.52 -25.28 11.24
C HIS A 410 -28.92 -24.75 10.85
N SER A 411 -29.03 -23.55 10.24
CA SER A 411 -30.33 -22.99 9.82
C SER A 411 -31.03 -23.80 8.70
N ALA A 412 -30.24 -24.57 7.92
CA ALA A 412 -30.77 -25.51 6.93
C ALA A 412 -29.87 -26.77 6.85
N PRO A 413 -30.44 -27.93 6.54
CA PRO A 413 -29.72 -29.20 6.56
C PRO A 413 -28.65 -29.34 5.46
N ASP A 414 -28.73 -28.53 4.44
CA ASP A 414 -27.84 -28.54 3.29
C ASP A 414 -26.72 -27.51 3.39
N ILE A 415 -26.66 -26.66 4.43
CA ILE A 415 -25.51 -25.77 4.67
C ILE A 415 -24.38 -26.57 5.31
N GLY A 416 -23.23 -26.61 4.66
CA GLY A 416 -22.03 -27.33 5.13
C GLY A 416 -21.02 -26.46 5.85
N THR A 417 -20.88 -25.20 5.40
CA THR A 417 -19.91 -24.25 5.98
C THR A 417 -20.48 -22.84 6.10
N ALA A 418 -19.94 -22.07 7.06
CA ALA A 418 -20.27 -20.68 7.29
C ALA A 418 -19.00 -19.85 7.47
N THR A 419 -18.90 -18.71 6.79
CA THR A 419 -17.71 -17.84 6.76
C THR A 419 -18.11 -16.39 7.08
N PRO A 420 -17.42 -15.68 8.01
CA PRO A 420 -17.71 -14.29 8.36
C PRO A 420 -17.16 -13.29 7.34
N LEU A 421 -17.52 -12.00 7.50
CA LEU A 421 -16.80 -10.89 6.87
C LEU A 421 -15.46 -10.63 7.58
N SER A 422 -14.49 -10.06 6.83
CA SER A 422 -13.18 -9.69 7.35
C SER A 422 -12.62 -8.45 6.63
N ASN A 423 -11.56 -7.85 7.14
CA ASN A 423 -10.80 -6.83 6.40
C ASN A 423 -9.97 -7.43 5.24
N ASP A 424 -9.47 -8.66 5.38
CA ASP A 424 -8.67 -9.33 4.35
C ASP A 424 -9.07 -10.80 4.21
N ALA A 425 -10.03 -11.07 3.32
CA ALA A 425 -10.57 -12.42 3.07
C ALA A 425 -11.20 -12.56 1.68
N SER A 426 -10.54 -12.07 0.62
CA SER A 426 -11.01 -12.22 -0.77
C SER A 426 -12.46 -11.73 -0.93
N ILE A 427 -13.40 -12.57 -1.41
CA ILE A 427 -14.82 -12.21 -1.63
C ILE A 427 -15.56 -11.78 -0.35
N PHE A 428 -15.03 -12.09 0.84
CA PHE A 428 -15.60 -11.71 2.14
C PHE A 428 -15.04 -10.40 2.69
N SER A 429 -14.19 -9.71 1.92
CA SER A 429 -13.53 -8.48 2.38
C SER A 429 -14.49 -7.32 2.56
N TYR A 430 -14.24 -6.50 3.62
CA TYR A 430 -14.96 -5.29 3.98
C TYR A 430 -13.98 -4.24 4.54
N PRO A 431 -14.12 -2.97 4.24
CA PRO A 431 -15.16 -2.32 3.43
C PRO A 431 -14.98 -2.50 1.91
N ASP A 432 -13.76 -2.58 1.39
CA ASP A 432 -13.48 -2.74 -0.03
C ASP A 432 -13.30 -4.22 -0.37
N ALA A 433 -14.14 -4.73 -1.27
CA ALA A 433 -14.09 -6.13 -1.70
C ALA A 433 -13.01 -6.41 -2.74
N SER A 434 -12.43 -5.38 -3.35
CA SER A 434 -11.47 -5.51 -4.47
C SER A 434 -10.02 -5.66 -4.01
N LYS A 435 -9.72 -5.35 -2.75
CA LYS A 435 -8.36 -5.34 -2.18
C LYS A 435 -8.35 -5.66 -0.69
N PRO A 436 -7.19 -6.06 -0.14
CA PRO A 436 -6.98 -6.11 1.30
C PRO A 436 -7.21 -4.74 1.93
N ASN A 437 -7.91 -4.72 3.07
CA ASN A 437 -8.11 -3.51 3.86
C ASN A 437 -7.20 -3.55 5.10
N PRO A 438 -6.81 -2.39 5.66
CA PRO A 438 -5.97 -2.36 6.85
C PRO A 438 -6.59 -3.11 8.03
N MET A 439 -5.74 -3.73 8.85
CA MET A 439 -6.16 -4.34 10.12
C MET A 439 -6.71 -3.25 11.05
N PRO A 440 -7.96 -3.37 11.55
CA PRO A 440 -8.49 -2.44 12.53
C PRO A 440 -7.82 -2.61 13.89
N SER A 441 -7.81 -1.56 14.73
CA SER A 441 -7.46 -1.74 16.14
C SER A 441 -8.47 -2.70 16.83
N PRO A 442 -8.11 -3.31 17.98
CA PRO A 442 -9.05 -4.18 18.70
C PRO A 442 -10.40 -3.50 19.00
N GLU A 443 -10.38 -2.21 19.39
CA GLU A 443 -11.57 -1.42 19.69
C GLU A 443 -12.40 -1.15 18.43
N GLN A 444 -11.74 -0.80 17.33
CA GLN A 444 -12.39 -0.61 16.03
C GLN A 444 -13.01 -1.91 15.52
N GLY A 445 -12.30 -3.04 15.68
CA GLY A 445 -12.79 -4.36 15.31
C GLY A 445 -14.02 -4.78 16.13
N ALA A 446 -13.99 -4.57 17.44
CA ALA A 446 -15.12 -4.84 18.32
C ALA A 446 -16.35 -3.99 17.94
N ARG A 447 -16.12 -2.70 17.61
CA ARG A 447 -17.17 -1.82 17.13
C ARG A 447 -17.75 -2.28 15.81
N LEU A 448 -16.92 -2.64 14.83
CA LEU A 448 -17.36 -3.18 13.55
C LEU A 448 -18.18 -4.48 13.72
N ALA A 449 -17.74 -5.38 14.59
CA ALA A 449 -18.47 -6.61 14.89
C ALA A 449 -19.86 -6.34 15.48
N SER A 450 -19.98 -5.40 16.42
CA SER A 450 -21.26 -4.98 17.00
C SER A 450 -22.20 -4.37 15.95
N LEU A 451 -21.66 -3.52 15.06
CA LEU A 451 -22.41 -2.92 13.96
C LEU A 451 -22.85 -3.97 12.94
N ALA A 452 -21.97 -4.92 12.60
CA ALA A 452 -22.28 -6.03 11.68
C ALA A 452 -23.39 -6.91 12.23
N ALA A 453 -23.30 -7.28 13.52
CA ALA A 453 -24.32 -8.08 14.20
C ALA A 453 -25.71 -7.42 14.19
N THR A 454 -25.75 -6.08 14.30
CA THR A 454 -27.02 -5.33 14.28
C THR A 454 -27.52 -5.11 12.86
N ALA A 455 -26.63 -4.66 11.95
CA ALA A 455 -27.03 -4.26 10.59
C ALA A 455 -27.40 -5.43 9.69
N ASN A 456 -26.81 -6.61 9.91
CA ASN A 456 -26.95 -7.80 9.08
C ASN A 456 -27.56 -9.00 9.86
N ALA A 457 -28.22 -8.76 10.99
CA ALA A 457 -28.81 -9.81 11.81
C ALA A 457 -29.61 -10.83 10.99
N GLY A 458 -29.23 -12.11 11.08
CA GLY A 458 -29.90 -13.22 10.38
C GLY A 458 -29.70 -13.26 8.86
N LEU A 459 -28.88 -12.37 8.27
CA LEU A 459 -28.62 -12.37 6.83
C LEU A 459 -27.62 -13.48 6.47
N LEU A 460 -28.01 -14.34 5.54
CA LEU A 460 -27.14 -15.35 4.94
C LEU A 460 -27.03 -15.11 3.43
N VAL A 461 -25.83 -15.23 2.89
CA VAL A 461 -25.58 -15.11 1.45
C VAL A 461 -24.89 -16.38 0.97
N GLU A 462 -25.49 -17.08 0.00
CA GLU A 462 -24.85 -18.25 -0.59
C GLU A 462 -23.61 -17.83 -1.38
N VAL A 463 -22.50 -18.56 -1.17
CA VAL A 463 -21.19 -18.26 -1.76
C VAL A 463 -20.61 -19.48 -2.48
N PRO A 464 -19.78 -19.29 -3.52
CA PRO A 464 -19.21 -20.41 -4.28
C PRO A 464 -18.15 -21.21 -3.50
N THR A 465 -17.56 -20.63 -2.47
CA THR A 465 -16.49 -21.21 -1.65
C THR A 465 -16.51 -20.62 -0.25
N ALA A 466 -15.90 -21.28 0.74
CA ALA A 466 -15.53 -20.69 2.01
C ALA A 466 -14.09 -20.15 1.96
N HIS A 467 -13.61 -19.60 3.07
CA HIS A 467 -12.23 -19.11 3.21
C HIS A 467 -11.63 -19.59 4.53
N GLY A 468 -10.42 -20.14 4.48
CA GLY A 468 -9.76 -20.82 5.57
C GLY A 468 -9.36 -19.95 6.77
N PHE A 469 -9.38 -18.60 6.63
CA PHE A 469 -9.00 -17.71 7.76
C PHE A 469 -9.93 -17.88 8.97
N CYS A 470 -11.23 -18.10 8.71
CA CYS A 470 -12.27 -18.40 9.70
C CYS A 470 -13.41 -19.16 9.02
N MET A 471 -13.47 -20.47 9.22
CA MET A 471 -14.40 -21.36 8.53
C MET A 471 -15.10 -22.28 9.51
N PHE A 472 -16.39 -22.09 9.72
CA PHE A 472 -17.22 -23.04 10.45
C PHE A 472 -17.58 -24.21 9.53
N ILE A 473 -17.35 -25.44 10.00
CA ILE A 473 -17.61 -26.69 9.26
C ILE A 473 -18.51 -27.57 10.11
N ARG A 474 -19.65 -27.95 9.60
CA ARG A 474 -20.53 -28.91 10.30
C ARG A 474 -19.91 -30.30 10.36
N ALA A 475 -20.08 -30.99 11.49
CA ALA A 475 -19.56 -32.33 11.71
C ALA A 475 -20.01 -33.33 10.63
N ASP A 476 -21.28 -33.30 10.21
CA ASP A 476 -21.81 -34.16 9.16
C ASP A 476 -21.26 -33.81 7.75
N CYS A 477 -21.01 -32.54 7.48
CA CYS A 477 -20.36 -32.11 6.25
C CYS A 477 -18.90 -32.60 6.22
N LEU A 478 -18.14 -32.42 7.30
CA LEU A 478 -16.78 -32.91 7.40
C LEU A 478 -16.69 -34.43 7.24
N ALA A 479 -17.59 -35.16 7.91
CA ALA A 479 -17.64 -36.62 7.80
C ALA A 479 -18.04 -37.11 6.39
N ALA A 480 -18.85 -36.35 5.64
CA ALA A 480 -19.26 -36.70 4.28
C ALA A 480 -18.18 -36.36 3.24
N THR A 481 -17.46 -35.25 3.46
CA THR A 481 -16.49 -34.69 2.51
C THR A 481 -15.08 -35.28 2.74
N GLY A 482 -14.75 -35.63 3.98
CA GLY A 482 -13.41 -35.98 4.42
C GLY A 482 -12.53 -34.75 4.69
N PRO A 483 -11.29 -34.94 5.16
CA PRO A 483 -10.38 -33.87 5.52
C PRO A 483 -9.86 -33.09 4.31
N PHE A 484 -9.04 -32.09 4.54
CA PHE A 484 -8.29 -31.40 3.49
C PHE A 484 -7.32 -32.34 2.78
N ARG A 485 -7.08 -32.11 1.52
CA ARG A 485 -6.14 -32.91 0.72
C ARG A 485 -4.71 -32.39 0.88
N GLU A 486 -4.07 -32.74 2.01
CA GLU A 486 -2.69 -32.40 2.32
C GLU A 486 -1.69 -33.04 1.34
N ASP A 487 -2.08 -34.17 0.69
CA ASP A 487 -1.32 -34.84 -0.36
C ASP A 487 -1.26 -34.04 -1.66
N VAL A 488 -2.15 -33.10 -1.87
CA VAL A 488 -2.25 -32.26 -3.09
C VAL A 488 -1.76 -30.85 -2.83
N PHE A 489 -2.25 -30.21 -1.76
CA PHE A 489 -2.05 -28.79 -1.51
C PHE A 489 -0.88 -28.49 -0.55
N SER A 490 -0.23 -29.52 -0.03
CA SER A 490 0.96 -29.46 0.82
C SER A 490 0.92 -28.33 1.89
N GLN A 491 1.60 -27.20 1.66
CA GLN A 491 1.68 -26.11 2.67
C GLN A 491 0.46 -25.19 2.73
N GLY A 492 -0.47 -25.27 1.77
CA GLY A 492 -1.69 -24.49 1.76
C GLY A 492 -2.01 -23.78 0.44
N TYR A 493 -3.06 -23.00 0.42
CA TYR A 493 -3.74 -22.36 -0.70
C TYR A 493 -4.46 -23.34 -1.65
N GLY A 494 -5.77 -23.34 -1.59
CA GLY A 494 -6.68 -24.12 -2.42
C GLY A 494 -7.26 -25.38 -1.77
N GLU A 495 -6.79 -25.77 -0.59
CA GLU A 495 -7.32 -26.90 0.18
C GLU A 495 -8.76 -26.67 0.65
N GLU A 496 -9.07 -25.46 1.12
CA GLU A 496 -10.44 -25.08 1.52
C GLU A 496 -11.35 -24.97 0.29
N ASN A 497 -10.81 -24.54 -0.85
CA ASN A 497 -11.58 -24.47 -2.09
C ASN A 497 -11.88 -25.86 -2.65
N ASP A 498 -10.92 -26.79 -2.62
CA ASP A 498 -11.15 -28.19 -2.94
C ASP A 498 -12.14 -28.83 -1.98
N PHE A 499 -12.01 -28.55 -0.68
CA PHE A 499 -12.96 -29.05 0.32
C PHE A 499 -14.40 -28.59 0.02
N THR A 500 -14.58 -27.29 -0.25
CA THR A 500 -15.90 -26.73 -0.56
C THR A 500 -16.48 -27.29 -1.84
N GLU A 501 -15.68 -27.54 -2.87
CA GLU A 501 -16.12 -28.20 -4.09
C GLU A 501 -16.53 -29.65 -3.85
N ARG A 502 -15.79 -30.40 -3.06
CA ARG A 502 -16.17 -31.77 -2.68
C ARG A 502 -17.44 -31.79 -1.83
N ALA A 503 -17.59 -30.85 -0.90
CA ALA A 503 -18.81 -30.66 -0.10
C ALA A 503 -20.01 -30.32 -0.99
N ARG A 504 -19.85 -29.43 -1.97
CA ARG A 504 -20.89 -29.12 -2.97
C ARG A 504 -21.31 -30.35 -3.77
N LEU A 505 -20.36 -31.17 -4.20
CA LEU A 505 -20.66 -32.43 -4.88
C LEU A 505 -21.35 -33.43 -3.96
N ALA A 506 -21.18 -33.32 -2.63
CA ALA A 506 -21.90 -34.07 -1.61
C ALA A 506 -23.34 -33.54 -1.36
N GLY A 507 -23.70 -32.40 -1.96
CA GLY A 507 -25.01 -31.77 -1.82
C GLY A 507 -25.07 -30.72 -0.72
N TYR A 508 -23.91 -30.23 -0.23
CA TYR A 508 -23.85 -29.08 0.69
C TYR A 508 -23.64 -27.79 -0.08
N ARG A 509 -24.12 -26.71 0.49
CA ARG A 509 -23.83 -25.33 0.06
C ARG A 509 -23.07 -24.56 1.14
N HIS A 510 -22.48 -23.45 0.77
CA HIS A 510 -21.63 -22.60 1.61
C HIS A 510 -22.30 -21.24 1.77
N VAL A 511 -22.23 -20.66 2.96
CA VAL A 511 -22.82 -19.34 3.24
C VAL A 511 -21.82 -18.37 3.84
N ALA A 512 -21.89 -17.12 3.41
CA ALA A 512 -21.36 -15.99 4.14
C ALA A 512 -22.34 -15.59 5.25
N VAL A 513 -21.81 -15.19 6.40
CA VAL A 513 -22.55 -14.73 7.59
C VAL A 513 -22.17 -13.28 7.88
N PRO A 514 -22.76 -12.30 7.17
CA PRO A 514 -22.35 -10.90 7.26
C PRO A 514 -22.62 -10.23 8.61
N GLU A 515 -23.42 -10.85 9.49
CA GLU A 515 -23.58 -10.39 10.87
C GLU A 515 -22.35 -10.65 11.75
N VAL A 516 -21.40 -11.48 11.27
CA VAL A 516 -20.13 -11.76 11.97
C VAL A 516 -19.00 -11.06 11.24
N TYR A 517 -18.17 -10.35 12.02
CA TYR A 517 -16.94 -9.75 11.54
C TYR A 517 -15.76 -10.31 12.34
N VAL A 518 -14.71 -10.75 11.64
CA VAL A 518 -13.45 -11.25 12.21
C VAL A 518 -12.31 -10.51 11.55
N ALA A 519 -11.45 -9.86 12.33
CA ALA A 519 -10.31 -9.17 11.76
C ALA A 519 -9.16 -10.14 11.46
N HIS A 520 -8.41 -9.92 10.37
CA HIS A 520 -7.37 -10.81 9.86
C HIS A 520 -6.19 -10.02 9.29
N ILE A 521 -4.97 -10.36 9.72
CA ILE A 521 -3.75 -9.65 9.27
C ILE A 521 -3.38 -10.07 7.84
N GLY A 522 -3.50 -11.35 7.53
CA GLY A 522 -3.22 -11.91 6.21
C GLY A 522 -1.74 -11.92 5.82
N GLY A 523 -1.30 -13.03 5.23
CA GLY A 523 -0.01 -13.09 4.53
C GLY A 523 1.27 -13.21 5.35
N VAL A 524 1.20 -13.37 6.67
CA VAL A 524 2.38 -13.40 7.57
C VAL A 524 3.24 -14.66 7.37
N SER A 525 2.66 -15.79 6.93
CA SER A 525 3.30 -17.12 7.05
C SER A 525 4.16 -17.58 5.85
N PHE A 526 4.12 -16.98 4.67
CA PHE A 526 4.63 -17.61 3.42
C PHE A 526 5.69 -16.83 2.62
N GLY A 527 6.41 -15.93 3.02
CA GLY A 527 7.60 -15.34 2.36
C GLY A 527 7.62 -15.31 0.80
N ALA A 528 8.80 -15.35 0.20
CA ALA A 528 9.04 -15.14 -1.24
C ALA A 528 8.36 -16.15 -2.20
N GLY A 529 8.10 -17.38 -1.78
CA GLY A 529 7.47 -18.43 -2.62
C GLY A 529 5.94 -18.43 -2.65
N ARG A 530 5.28 -17.50 -1.92
CA ARG A 530 3.83 -17.45 -1.78
C ARG A 530 3.09 -17.43 -3.12
N MET A 531 3.50 -16.58 -4.04
CA MET A 531 2.83 -16.41 -5.33
C MET A 531 3.00 -17.65 -6.22
N ASP A 532 4.15 -18.26 -6.20
CA ASP A 532 4.40 -19.50 -6.97
C ASP A 532 3.55 -20.66 -6.45
N LEU A 533 3.42 -20.78 -5.11
CA LEU A 533 2.57 -21.80 -4.48
C LEU A 533 1.09 -21.55 -4.81
N LEU A 534 0.64 -20.31 -4.72
CA LEU A 534 -0.73 -19.92 -5.06
C LEU A 534 -1.05 -20.24 -6.54
N HIS A 535 -0.19 -19.83 -7.48
CA HIS A 535 -0.39 -20.11 -8.92
C HIS A 535 -0.42 -21.61 -9.21
N ARG A 536 0.49 -22.38 -8.61
CA ARG A 536 0.50 -23.84 -8.72
C ARG A 536 -0.81 -24.44 -8.25
N ASN A 537 -1.26 -24.07 -7.05
CA ASN A 537 -2.41 -24.67 -6.41
C ASN A 537 -3.72 -24.27 -7.08
N LEU A 538 -3.84 -23.04 -7.56
CA LEU A 538 -4.96 -22.63 -8.41
C LEU A 538 -5.03 -23.43 -9.71
N ALA A 539 -3.90 -23.65 -10.38
CA ALA A 539 -3.85 -24.48 -11.59
C ALA A 539 -4.21 -25.97 -11.31
N LEU A 540 -3.88 -26.49 -10.12
CA LEU A 540 -4.33 -27.82 -9.67
C LEU A 540 -5.83 -27.83 -9.42
N LEU A 541 -6.35 -26.81 -8.75
CA LEU A 541 -7.77 -26.66 -8.45
C LEU A 541 -8.62 -26.59 -9.72
N ASP A 542 -8.20 -25.80 -10.73
CA ASP A 542 -8.89 -25.68 -12.00
C ASP A 542 -8.93 -27.01 -12.78
N ARG A 543 -7.87 -27.81 -12.71
CA ARG A 543 -7.86 -29.14 -13.32
C ARG A 543 -8.77 -30.12 -12.61
N MET A 544 -8.88 -30.03 -11.27
CA MET A 544 -9.72 -30.91 -10.45
C MET A 544 -11.19 -30.46 -10.48
N HIS A 545 -11.45 -29.17 -10.57
CA HIS A 545 -12.77 -28.54 -10.51
C HIS A 545 -12.96 -27.51 -11.63
N PRO A 546 -13.11 -27.93 -12.90
CA PRO A 546 -13.05 -27.02 -14.07
C PRO A 546 -14.09 -25.89 -14.09
N THR A 547 -15.15 -25.97 -13.28
CA THR A 547 -16.21 -24.94 -13.19
C THR A 547 -16.03 -23.99 -12.01
N TYR A 548 -15.01 -24.20 -11.17
CA TYR A 548 -14.79 -23.42 -9.95
C TYR A 548 -14.50 -21.94 -10.25
N ALA A 549 -13.48 -21.67 -11.06
CA ALA A 549 -13.07 -20.31 -11.40
C ALA A 549 -14.22 -19.50 -12.04
N ALA A 550 -15.01 -20.13 -12.92
CA ALA A 550 -16.16 -19.48 -13.55
C ALA A 550 -17.25 -19.11 -12.55
N ARG A 551 -17.51 -19.97 -11.54
CA ARG A 551 -18.49 -19.65 -10.49
C ARG A 551 -18.02 -18.51 -9.58
N VAL A 552 -16.75 -18.50 -9.19
CA VAL A 552 -16.18 -17.41 -8.40
C VAL A 552 -16.23 -16.10 -9.18
N ALA A 553 -15.86 -16.11 -10.46
CA ALA A 553 -15.94 -14.95 -11.34
C ALA A 553 -17.39 -14.42 -11.48
N ALA A 554 -18.36 -15.32 -11.68
CA ALA A 554 -19.77 -14.93 -11.75
C ALA A 554 -20.28 -14.33 -10.42
N PHE A 555 -19.86 -14.89 -9.28
CA PHE A 555 -20.20 -14.35 -7.96
C PHE A 555 -19.58 -12.95 -7.76
N MET A 556 -18.35 -12.75 -8.11
CA MET A 556 -17.68 -11.45 -8.03
C MET A 556 -18.35 -10.40 -8.94
N ALA A 557 -18.74 -10.80 -10.15
CA ALA A 557 -19.44 -9.91 -11.09
C ALA A 557 -20.84 -9.50 -10.60
N THR A 558 -21.54 -10.39 -9.90
CA THR A 558 -22.88 -10.10 -9.34
C THR A 558 -22.84 -9.41 -7.98
N ASP A 559 -21.73 -9.53 -7.26
CA ASP A 559 -21.48 -8.94 -5.95
C ASP A 559 -22.64 -9.10 -4.94
N LEU A 560 -23.07 -10.33 -4.72
CA LEU A 560 -24.21 -10.63 -3.84
C LEU A 560 -24.01 -10.21 -2.37
N LEU A 561 -22.79 -9.94 -1.94
CA LEU A 561 -22.47 -9.40 -0.60
C LEU A 561 -22.57 -7.87 -0.52
N ARG A 562 -22.66 -7.15 -1.63
CA ARG A 562 -22.77 -5.69 -1.64
C ARG A 562 -23.90 -5.14 -0.77
N PRO A 563 -25.14 -5.71 -0.77
CA PRO A 563 -26.20 -5.24 0.12
C PRO A 563 -25.84 -5.33 1.61
N ALA A 564 -25.13 -6.39 2.02
CA ALA A 564 -24.68 -6.54 3.40
C ALA A 564 -23.59 -5.50 3.75
N ARG A 565 -22.65 -5.27 2.86
CA ARG A 565 -21.60 -4.23 3.04
C ARG A 565 -22.21 -2.83 3.06
N THR A 566 -23.23 -2.56 2.22
CA THR A 566 -23.95 -1.29 2.22
C THR A 566 -24.69 -1.05 3.54
N ARG A 567 -25.32 -2.07 4.13
CA ARG A 567 -25.95 -1.96 5.45
C ARG A 567 -24.92 -1.64 6.54
N LEU A 568 -23.79 -2.33 6.50
CA LEU A 568 -22.71 -2.11 7.47
C LEU A 568 -22.08 -0.72 7.31
N ASP A 569 -21.81 -0.25 6.07
CA ASP A 569 -21.35 1.11 5.82
C ASP A 569 -22.38 2.16 6.28
N THR A 570 -23.67 1.90 6.06
CA THR A 570 -24.74 2.79 6.55
C THR A 570 -24.78 2.84 8.08
N ALA A 571 -24.64 1.69 8.75
CA ALA A 571 -24.56 1.64 10.21
C ALA A 571 -23.32 2.39 10.73
N ARG A 572 -22.16 2.18 10.10
CA ARG A 572 -20.91 2.85 10.44
C ARG A 572 -20.96 4.35 10.21
N LEU A 573 -21.57 4.78 9.11
CA LEU A 573 -21.78 6.22 8.84
C LEU A 573 -22.66 6.89 9.91
N ARG A 574 -23.64 6.19 10.44
CA ARG A 574 -24.53 6.69 11.49
C ARG A 574 -23.91 6.64 12.87
N ASP A 575 -22.91 5.81 13.06
CA ASP A 575 -22.23 5.56 14.32
C ASP A 575 -21.17 6.65 14.61
N ALA A 576 -21.63 7.84 14.97
CA ALA A 576 -20.81 8.99 15.27
C ALA A 576 -21.18 9.59 16.64
N PRO A 577 -20.22 10.27 17.30
CA PRO A 577 -20.50 11.00 18.52
C PRO A 577 -21.54 12.10 18.27
N PRO A 578 -22.24 12.54 19.33
CA PRO A 578 -23.19 13.65 19.24
C PRO A 578 -22.55 14.90 18.63
N ASN A 579 -23.24 15.54 17.69
CA ASN A 579 -22.78 16.73 16.98
C ASN A 579 -23.96 17.69 16.71
N LYS A 580 -23.66 18.91 16.22
CA LYS A 580 -24.66 19.95 15.88
C LYS A 580 -25.40 19.65 14.55
N GLY A 581 -25.05 18.61 13.84
CA GLY A 581 -25.54 18.23 12.52
C GLY A 581 -24.41 18.09 11.52
N ALA A 582 -24.72 17.57 10.33
CA ALA A 582 -23.73 17.39 9.27
C ALA A 582 -23.64 18.61 8.35
N VAL A 583 -22.44 18.91 7.87
CA VAL A 583 -22.23 19.82 6.73
C VAL A 583 -21.78 18.99 5.55
N LEU A 584 -22.52 19.05 4.45
CA LEU A 584 -22.25 18.29 3.23
C LEU A 584 -21.27 19.09 2.36
N LEU A 585 -20.08 18.56 2.09
CA LEU A 585 -19.06 19.19 1.24
C LEU A 585 -18.97 18.42 -0.08
N VAL A 586 -19.40 19.05 -1.18
CA VAL A 586 -19.33 18.49 -2.53
C VAL A 586 -17.97 18.81 -3.14
N THR A 587 -17.22 17.77 -3.50
CA THR A 587 -15.86 17.88 -4.05
C THR A 587 -15.56 16.76 -5.04
N HIS A 588 -14.39 16.81 -5.70
CA HIS A 588 -13.92 15.74 -6.60
C HIS A 588 -12.79 14.92 -5.97
N GLY A 589 -12.58 13.70 -6.46
CA GLY A 589 -11.53 12.78 -5.98
C GLY A 589 -10.12 13.03 -6.56
N ARG A 590 -9.89 14.11 -7.33
CA ARG A 590 -8.63 14.34 -8.08
C ARG A 590 -7.50 14.98 -7.24
N GLY A 591 -7.72 15.27 -5.97
CA GLY A 591 -6.71 15.93 -5.13
C GLY A 591 -6.48 17.40 -5.52
N GLY A 592 -5.25 17.87 -5.33
CA GLY A 592 -4.84 19.24 -5.71
C GLY A 592 -5.24 20.33 -4.73
N GLY A 593 -5.34 21.59 -5.22
CA GLY A 593 -5.59 22.76 -4.40
C GLY A 593 -6.96 22.77 -3.68
N THR A 594 -8.00 22.27 -4.35
CA THR A 594 -9.35 22.13 -3.75
C THR A 594 -9.32 21.21 -2.53
N ALA A 595 -8.64 20.05 -2.62
CA ALA A 595 -8.55 19.12 -1.50
C ALA A 595 -7.84 19.74 -0.28
N ARG A 596 -6.88 20.66 -0.50
CA ARG A 596 -6.22 21.39 0.60
C ARG A 596 -7.21 22.31 1.35
N VAL A 597 -7.99 23.13 0.60
CA VAL A 597 -9.02 23.99 1.21
C VAL A 597 -10.10 23.17 1.93
N VAL A 598 -10.55 22.08 1.31
CA VAL A 598 -11.55 21.17 1.92
C VAL A 598 -11.03 20.58 3.22
N ARG A 599 -9.76 20.18 3.29
CA ARG A 599 -9.14 19.68 4.53
C ARG A 599 -9.13 20.72 5.65
N ASP A 600 -8.74 21.97 5.33
CA ASP A 600 -8.73 23.06 6.30
C ASP A 600 -10.16 23.37 6.76
N ARG A 601 -11.14 23.31 5.83
CA ARG A 601 -12.55 23.52 6.15
C ARG A 601 -13.12 22.40 7.05
N ILE A 602 -12.71 21.17 6.85
CA ILE A 602 -13.06 20.03 7.72
C ILE A 602 -12.58 20.31 9.16
N ALA A 603 -11.35 20.78 9.32
CA ALA A 603 -10.82 21.13 10.65
C ALA A 603 -11.62 22.26 11.31
N ASP A 604 -11.96 23.31 10.56
CA ASP A 604 -12.80 24.43 11.01
C ASP A 604 -14.19 23.93 11.48
N LEU A 605 -14.85 23.08 10.69
CA LEU A 605 -16.19 22.56 10.99
C LEU A 605 -16.18 21.66 12.22
N ASN A 606 -15.19 20.78 12.34
CA ASN A 606 -14.99 19.96 13.54
C ASN A 606 -14.80 20.83 14.80
N GLY A 607 -13.99 21.89 14.71
CA GLY A 607 -13.80 22.87 15.78
C GLY A 607 -15.10 23.61 16.18
N GLN A 608 -16.04 23.75 15.25
CA GLN A 608 -17.36 24.35 15.50
C GLN A 608 -18.38 23.34 16.05
N GLY A 609 -18.04 22.02 16.08
CA GLY A 609 -18.89 20.94 16.54
C GLY A 609 -19.87 20.40 15.49
N PHE A 610 -19.64 20.70 14.21
CA PHE A 610 -20.36 20.08 13.08
C PHE A 610 -19.61 18.84 12.60
N ARG A 611 -20.33 17.93 11.94
CA ARG A 611 -19.76 16.76 11.30
C ARG A 611 -19.60 16.99 9.79
N PRO A 612 -18.39 17.12 9.26
CA PRO A 612 -18.16 17.22 7.82
C PRO A 612 -18.42 15.87 7.14
N ILE A 613 -19.22 15.88 6.08
CA ILE A 613 -19.47 14.74 5.21
C ILE A 613 -19.05 15.13 3.80
N LEU A 614 -18.05 14.45 3.26
CA LEU A 614 -17.60 14.67 1.89
C LEU A 614 -18.47 13.85 0.94
N LEU A 615 -18.95 14.52 -0.09
CA LEU A 615 -19.59 13.91 -1.25
C LEU A 615 -18.57 14.03 -2.40
N VAL A 616 -17.91 12.90 -2.72
CA VAL A 616 -16.79 12.86 -3.66
C VAL A 616 -17.25 12.39 -5.03
N GLY A 617 -17.08 13.22 -6.05
CA GLY A 617 -17.46 12.91 -7.43
C GLY A 617 -16.33 12.27 -8.22
N GLN A 618 -16.62 11.13 -8.85
CA GLN A 618 -15.73 10.47 -9.78
C GLN A 618 -16.54 9.73 -10.85
N ASP A 619 -16.27 10.02 -12.13
CA ASP A 619 -16.85 9.32 -13.29
C ASP A 619 -18.39 9.20 -13.25
N GLY A 620 -19.07 10.22 -12.76
CA GLY A 620 -20.54 10.27 -12.64
C GLY A 620 -21.12 9.62 -11.40
N MET A 621 -20.26 9.04 -10.57
CA MET A 621 -20.64 8.47 -9.28
C MET A 621 -20.36 9.46 -8.14
N THR A 622 -21.22 9.49 -7.15
CA THR A 622 -21.01 10.23 -5.89
C THR A 622 -20.80 9.24 -4.75
N SER A 623 -19.63 9.26 -4.13
CA SER A 623 -19.30 8.45 -2.94
C SER A 623 -19.29 9.31 -1.67
N ILE A 624 -19.39 8.66 -0.51
CA ILE A 624 -19.36 9.31 0.80
C ILE A 624 -18.03 9.05 1.49
N GLU A 625 -17.45 10.11 2.08
CA GLU A 625 -16.32 10.02 3.00
C GLU A 625 -16.61 10.83 4.27
N ALA A 626 -16.18 10.35 5.42
CA ALA A 626 -16.29 11.05 6.69
C ALA A 626 -15.16 10.65 7.64
N GLU A 627 -14.63 11.59 8.42
CA GLU A 627 -13.63 11.33 9.46
C GLU A 627 -12.36 10.60 8.93
N GLY A 628 -11.94 10.89 7.69
CA GLY A 628 -10.81 10.25 7.05
C GLY A 628 -11.08 8.81 6.57
N SER A 629 -12.34 8.33 6.66
CA SER A 629 -12.75 7.01 6.21
C SER A 629 -13.64 7.09 4.98
N ALA A 630 -13.36 6.26 3.98
CA ALA A 630 -14.23 6.05 2.84
C ALA A 630 -15.34 5.03 3.16
N PHE A 631 -16.48 5.20 2.49
CA PHE A 631 -17.63 4.29 2.52
C PHE A 631 -17.89 3.75 1.11
N PRO A 632 -17.07 2.83 0.60
CA PRO A 632 -17.07 2.45 -0.82
C PRO A 632 -18.39 1.79 -1.26
N ASN A 633 -19.18 1.24 -0.32
CA ASN A 633 -20.47 0.66 -0.63
C ASN A 633 -21.63 1.69 -0.61
N LEU A 634 -21.34 2.96 -0.27
CA LEU A 634 -22.24 4.11 -0.37
C LEU A 634 -21.83 4.98 -1.57
N SER A 635 -22.09 4.48 -2.76
CA SER A 635 -21.81 5.12 -4.03
C SER A 635 -23.07 5.19 -4.87
N PHE A 636 -23.38 6.35 -5.44
CA PHE A 636 -24.66 6.72 -6.01
C PHE A 636 -24.50 7.29 -7.42
N ALA A 637 -25.24 6.75 -8.39
CA ALA A 637 -25.33 7.27 -9.76
C ALA A 637 -26.46 8.32 -9.85
N LEU A 638 -26.09 9.60 -9.81
CA LEU A 638 -27.10 10.67 -9.88
C LEU A 638 -27.49 10.96 -11.34
N PRO A 639 -28.76 11.34 -11.60
CA PRO A 639 -29.85 11.59 -10.65
C PRO A 639 -30.60 10.35 -10.17
N ASN A 640 -30.34 9.15 -10.73
CA ASN A 640 -31.16 7.96 -10.52
C ASN A 640 -31.20 7.54 -9.03
N ASP A 641 -30.08 7.63 -8.33
CA ASP A 641 -29.96 7.19 -6.94
C ASP A 641 -30.17 8.32 -5.91
N MET A 642 -30.75 9.47 -6.32
CA MET A 642 -30.97 10.62 -5.44
C MET A 642 -31.75 10.25 -4.18
N ALA A 643 -32.82 9.45 -4.31
CA ALA A 643 -33.61 9.03 -3.18
C ALA A 643 -32.81 8.19 -2.16
N ALA A 644 -31.93 7.32 -2.66
CA ALA A 644 -31.03 6.50 -1.82
C ALA A 644 -29.98 7.35 -1.12
N LEU A 645 -29.38 8.34 -1.81
CA LEU A 645 -28.46 9.27 -1.22
C LEU A 645 -29.11 10.11 -0.11
N VAL A 646 -30.32 10.65 -0.36
CA VAL A 646 -31.10 11.40 0.63
C VAL A 646 -31.39 10.53 1.85
N ALA A 647 -31.81 9.28 1.66
CA ALA A 647 -32.08 8.33 2.75
C ALA A 647 -30.83 8.00 3.57
N ALA A 648 -29.66 7.94 2.96
CA ALA A 648 -28.39 7.72 3.66
C ALA A 648 -27.99 8.93 4.49
N LEU A 649 -28.20 10.16 3.99
CA LEU A 649 -27.78 11.40 4.63
C LEU A 649 -28.78 11.95 5.68
N ALA A 650 -30.09 11.67 5.54
CA ALA A 650 -31.13 12.23 6.43
C ALA A 650 -30.88 11.99 7.93
N PRO A 651 -30.45 10.79 8.39
CA PRO A 651 -30.17 10.57 9.81
C PRO A 651 -29.03 11.41 10.38
N LEU A 652 -28.15 11.96 9.50
CA LEU A 652 -27.00 12.80 9.90
C LEU A 652 -27.41 14.25 10.18
N ARG A 653 -28.69 14.61 9.96
CA ARG A 653 -29.25 15.96 10.16
C ARG A 653 -28.44 17.03 9.41
N PRO A 654 -28.44 17.02 8.06
CA PRO A 654 -27.74 18.02 7.29
C PRO A 654 -28.15 19.45 7.68
N ALA A 655 -27.16 20.32 7.91
CA ALA A 655 -27.34 21.71 8.34
C ALA A 655 -26.95 22.72 7.26
N ALA A 656 -26.06 22.34 6.35
CA ALA A 656 -25.65 23.16 5.19
C ALA A 656 -25.07 22.27 4.06
N LEU A 657 -25.13 22.78 2.84
CA LEU A 657 -24.47 22.23 1.66
C LEU A 657 -23.35 23.19 1.22
N GLU A 658 -22.11 22.74 1.18
CA GLU A 658 -20.98 23.49 0.65
C GLU A 658 -20.54 22.91 -0.70
N LEU A 659 -20.62 23.72 -1.77
CA LEU A 659 -20.18 23.32 -3.10
C LEU A 659 -18.75 23.83 -3.33
N HIS A 660 -17.80 22.92 -3.24
CA HIS A 660 -16.39 23.21 -3.51
C HIS A 660 -16.03 22.88 -4.95
N GLN A 661 -16.54 21.78 -5.50
CA GLN A 661 -16.30 21.42 -6.89
C GLN A 661 -17.36 20.42 -7.39
N LEU A 662 -17.84 20.63 -8.62
CA LEU A 662 -18.85 19.79 -9.26
C LEU A 662 -18.27 18.77 -10.26
N LEU A 663 -16.96 18.76 -10.48
CA LEU A 663 -16.30 17.79 -11.36
C LEU A 663 -16.53 16.37 -10.87
N GLY A 664 -16.93 15.50 -11.80
CA GLY A 664 -17.22 14.09 -11.47
C GLY A 664 -18.63 13.86 -10.92
N HIS A 665 -19.41 14.90 -10.62
CA HIS A 665 -20.80 14.79 -10.21
C HIS A 665 -21.77 15.14 -11.36
N ASP A 666 -22.94 14.53 -11.30
CA ASP A 666 -24.11 15.08 -11.99
C ASP A 666 -24.59 16.34 -11.24
N HIS A 667 -25.05 17.36 -11.99
CA HIS A 667 -25.47 18.64 -11.40
C HIS A 667 -26.66 18.50 -10.42
N SER A 668 -27.47 17.43 -10.52
CA SER A 668 -28.58 17.16 -9.61
C SER A 668 -28.16 17.07 -8.13
N ILE A 669 -26.85 16.89 -7.84
CA ILE A 669 -26.31 16.93 -6.47
C ILE A 669 -26.72 18.22 -5.72
N THR A 670 -26.87 19.36 -6.43
CA THR A 670 -27.28 20.64 -5.86
C THR A 670 -28.72 20.60 -5.28
N ALA A 671 -29.55 19.68 -5.76
CA ALA A 671 -30.90 19.49 -5.25
C ALA A 671 -30.95 19.02 -3.78
N LEU A 672 -29.85 18.53 -3.22
CA LEU A 672 -29.77 18.16 -1.80
C LEU A 672 -30.14 19.32 -0.88
N ALA A 673 -29.80 20.56 -1.25
CA ALA A 673 -30.20 21.75 -0.50
C ALA A 673 -31.72 21.88 -0.36
N ARG A 674 -32.46 21.63 -1.44
CA ARG A 674 -33.93 21.67 -1.43
C ARG A 674 -34.53 20.46 -0.69
N HIS A 675 -33.95 19.27 -0.86
CA HIS A 675 -34.44 18.05 -0.19
C HIS A 675 -34.37 18.20 1.33
N PHE A 676 -33.30 18.82 1.84
CA PHE A 676 -33.12 18.98 3.29
C PHE A 676 -33.54 20.36 3.80
N ALA A 677 -34.00 21.27 2.95
CA ALA A 677 -34.34 22.66 3.28
C ALA A 677 -33.18 23.40 4.00
N ILE A 678 -31.96 23.20 3.51
CA ILE A 678 -30.70 23.75 4.07
C ILE A 678 -30.09 24.81 3.16
N PRO A 679 -29.33 25.75 3.71
CA PRO A 679 -28.62 26.75 2.91
C PRO A 679 -27.48 26.12 2.11
N THR A 680 -27.19 26.74 0.94
CA THR A 680 -26.05 26.41 0.09
C THR A 680 -25.00 27.51 0.19
N ASP A 681 -23.75 27.13 0.42
CA ASP A 681 -22.56 27.99 0.31
C ASP A 681 -21.70 27.51 -0.87
N ILE A 682 -21.16 28.46 -1.66
CA ILE A 682 -20.34 28.14 -2.83
C ILE A 682 -18.91 28.64 -2.60
N TRP A 683 -17.93 27.72 -2.73
CA TRP A 683 -16.50 28.00 -2.66
C TRP A 683 -15.90 27.88 -4.05
N LEU A 684 -15.51 29.00 -4.65
CA LEU A 684 -15.10 29.03 -6.05
C LEU A 684 -13.61 28.76 -6.19
N HIS A 685 -13.27 27.55 -6.67
CA HIS A 685 -11.90 27.10 -6.85
C HIS A 685 -11.41 27.15 -8.30
N ASP A 686 -12.32 27.22 -9.27
CA ASP A 686 -12.05 27.35 -10.70
C ASP A 686 -13.22 28.02 -11.41
N TYR A 687 -13.21 28.01 -12.73
CA TYR A 687 -14.25 28.65 -13.53
C TYR A 687 -15.25 27.67 -14.17
N GLY A 688 -15.45 26.50 -13.57
CA GLY A 688 -16.47 25.52 -13.99
C GLY A 688 -17.90 26.08 -14.02
N TRP A 689 -18.15 27.13 -13.26
CA TRP A 689 -19.39 27.91 -13.27
C TRP A 689 -19.57 28.76 -14.53
N LEU A 690 -18.52 29.01 -15.30
CA LEU A 690 -18.51 29.91 -16.48
C LEU A 690 -18.09 29.20 -17.76
N CYS A 691 -17.25 28.18 -17.64
CA CYS A 691 -16.59 27.57 -18.78
C CYS A 691 -16.65 26.03 -18.65
N PRO A 692 -17.19 25.27 -19.65
CA PRO A 692 -17.18 23.81 -19.65
C PRO A 692 -15.79 23.19 -19.62
N ARG A 693 -14.73 23.96 -19.91
CA ARG A 693 -13.32 23.56 -19.82
C ARG A 693 -12.65 23.99 -18.51
N VAL A 694 -13.38 24.58 -17.59
CA VAL A 694 -13.05 25.06 -16.23
C VAL A 694 -11.92 26.08 -16.10
N SER A 695 -11.07 26.27 -17.09
CA SER A 695 -9.84 27.08 -17.03
C SER A 695 -9.76 28.27 -17.96
N PHE A 696 -10.77 28.52 -18.83
CA PHE A 696 -10.70 29.49 -19.90
C PHE A 696 -9.54 29.29 -20.88
N VAL A 697 -9.04 28.07 -21.03
CA VAL A 697 -7.96 27.73 -21.96
C VAL A 697 -8.52 26.97 -23.15
N THR A 698 -8.19 27.44 -24.36
CA THR A 698 -8.55 26.79 -25.63
C THR A 698 -7.81 25.46 -25.82
N GLY A 699 -8.22 24.65 -26.79
CA GLY A 699 -7.51 23.42 -27.15
C GLY A 699 -6.05 23.62 -27.55
N ALA A 700 -5.71 24.85 -28.04
CA ALA A 700 -4.34 25.25 -28.38
C ALA A 700 -3.52 25.77 -27.18
N GLY A 701 -3.99 25.63 -25.94
CA GLY A 701 -3.23 26.03 -24.74
C GLY A 701 -3.15 27.55 -24.54
N ARG A 702 -4.10 28.33 -25.02
CA ARG A 702 -4.11 29.79 -24.89
C ARG A 702 -5.32 30.27 -24.10
N PHE A 703 -5.14 31.30 -23.29
CA PHE A 703 -6.24 31.99 -22.60
C PHE A 703 -7.21 32.56 -23.63
N CYS A 704 -8.50 32.26 -23.50
CA CYS A 704 -9.55 32.68 -24.46
C CYS A 704 -10.05 34.10 -24.27
N GLY A 705 -9.55 34.85 -23.27
CA GLY A 705 -10.02 36.21 -22.97
C GLY A 705 -11.42 36.28 -22.36
N GLU A 706 -11.93 35.18 -21.79
CA GLU A 706 -13.31 35.09 -21.24
C GLU A 706 -14.38 35.34 -22.28
N ALA A 707 -14.25 34.68 -23.44
CA ALA A 707 -15.08 34.87 -24.63
C ALA A 707 -16.60 34.76 -24.35
N PRO A 708 -17.45 35.39 -25.15
CA PRO A 708 -18.89 35.27 -25.03
C PRO A 708 -19.37 33.83 -25.38
N PRO A 709 -20.61 33.46 -24.99
CA PRO A 709 -21.10 32.09 -25.12
C PRO A 709 -21.07 31.49 -26.53
N ASP A 710 -21.34 32.29 -27.57
CA ASP A 710 -21.30 31.89 -28.99
C ASP A 710 -19.88 31.44 -29.43
N VAL A 711 -18.85 32.16 -29.02
CA VAL A 711 -17.46 31.78 -29.26
C VAL A 711 -17.08 30.54 -28.41
N CYS A 712 -17.63 30.43 -27.18
CA CYS A 712 -17.43 29.26 -26.34
C CYS A 712 -18.04 27.99 -26.97
N GLU A 713 -19.13 28.06 -27.71
CA GLU A 713 -19.73 26.91 -28.41
C GLU A 713 -18.77 26.34 -29.45
N ILE A 714 -18.10 27.17 -30.23
CA ILE A 714 -17.05 26.74 -31.18
C ILE A 714 -15.89 26.07 -30.43
N CYS A 715 -15.41 26.71 -29.39
CA CYS A 715 -14.31 26.15 -28.56
C CYS A 715 -14.63 24.77 -27.99
N VAL A 716 -15.86 24.56 -27.52
CA VAL A 716 -16.31 23.28 -26.94
C VAL A 716 -16.57 22.22 -28.00
N ALA A 717 -16.96 22.62 -29.21
CA ALA A 717 -17.11 21.71 -30.34
C ALA A 717 -15.76 21.21 -30.88
N GLU A 718 -14.72 22.06 -30.88
CA GLU A 718 -13.37 21.74 -31.34
C GLU A 718 -12.52 21.05 -30.29
N SER A 719 -12.84 21.21 -29.02
CA SER A 719 -12.03 20.74 -27.88
C SER A 719 -12.89 19.98 -26.89
N SER A 720 -12.32 18.95 -26.23
CA SER A 720 -13.03 18.16 -25.19
C SER A 720 -13.48 19.03 -24.00
N ARG A 721 -14.63 18.70 -23.44
CA ARG A 721 -15.13 19.25 -22.16
C ARG A 721 -14.43 18.61 -20.98
N VAL A 722 -14.43 19.31 -19.86
CA VAL A 722 -13.96 18.78 -18.57
C VAL A 722 -15.14 18.46 -17.65
N LEU A 723 -16.24 19.25 -17.76
CA LEU A 723 -17.50 18.93 -17.09
C LEU A 723 -18.14 17.70 -17.72
N LEU A 724 -18.68 16.79 -16.90
CA LEU A 724 -19.39 15.60 -17.36
C LEU A 724 -20.69 15.96 -18.11
N ASP A 725 -21.38 17.01 -17.62
CA ASP A 725 -22.65 17.44 -18.16
C ASP A 725 -22.48 18.02 -19.58
N PRO A 726 -23.18 17.51 -20.61
CA PRO A 726 -23.10 17.99 -21.97
C PRO A 726 -23.87 19.29 -22.21
N ILE A 727 -23.88 20.22 -21.25
CA ILE A 727 -24.59 21.47 -21.29
C ILE A 727 -23.96 22.48 -22.29
N ALA A 728 -24.75 23.22 -23.03
CA ALA A 728 -24.28 24.33 -23.87
C ALA A 728 -23.72 25.50 -23.01
N PRO A 729 -22.69 26.22 -23.45
CA PRO A 729 -22.09 27.30 -22.68
C PRO A 729 -23.08 28.37 -22.18
N ALA A 730 -24.07 28.76 -23.03
CA ALA A 730 -25.11 29.70 -22.66
C ALA A 730 -26.01 29.15 -21.52
N ASP A 731 -26.38 27.88 -21.61
CA ASP A 731 -27.21 27.23 -20.62
C ASP A 731 -26.45 27.01 -19.30
N LEU A 732 -25.16 26.67 -19.38
CA LEU A 732 -24.28 26.60 -18.19
C LEU A 732 -24.29 27.94 -17.44
N ARG A 733 -24.11 29.08 -18.16
CA ARG A 733 -24.12 30.42 -17.54
C ARG A 733 -25.46 30.78 -16.91
N ARG A 734 -26.60 30.42 -17.58
CA ARG A 734 -27.94 30.63 -16.99
C ARG A 734 -28.15 29.82 -15.72
N ARG A 735 -27.77 28.55 -15.75
CA ARG A 735 -27.85 27.62 -14.59
C ARG A 735 -26.99 28.14 -13.45
N SER A 736 -25.74 28.48 -13.74
CA SER A 736 -24.81 29.01 -12.76
C SER A 736 -25.28 30.34 -12.14
N ALA A 737 -25.90 31.21 -12.92
CA ALA A 737 -26.49 32.45 -12.42
C ALA A 737 -27.60 32.16 -11.38
N ALA A 738 -28.45 31.17 -11.64
CA ALA A 738 -29.48 30.75 -10.69
C ALA A 738 -28.91 30.15 -9.40
N ASP A 739 -27.92 29.28 -9.52
CA ASP A 739 -27.28 28.63 -8.36
C ASP A 739 -26.54 29.67 -7.49
N LEU A 740 -25.77 30.59 -8.14
CA LEU A 740 -25.04 31.65 -7.43
C LEU A 740 -26.00 32.65 -6.75
N ALA A 741 -27.14 32.99 -7.40
CA ALA A 741 -28.14 33.85 -6.78
C ALA A 741 -28.87 33.22 -5.61
N ALA A 742 -29.02 31.89 -5.60
CA ALA A 742 -29.65 31.15 -4.52
C ALA A 742 -28.69 30.85 -3.36
N ALA A 743 -27.38 30.99 -3.55
CA ALA A 743 -26.39 30.74 -2.54
C ALA A 743 -26.48 31.73 -1.37
N ARG A 744 -26.41 31.23 -0.13
CA ARG A 744 -26.31 32.07 1.07
C ARG A 744 -25.02 32.87 1.08
N GLN A 745 -23.93 32.26 0.67
CA GLN A 745 -22.61 32.87 0.58
C GLN A 745 -21.83 32.33 -0.61
N ILE A 746 -21.10 33.19 -1.29
CA ILE A 746 -20.13 32.85 -2.32
C ILE A 746 -18.76 33.27 -1.80
N THR A 747 -17.83 32.34 -1.65
CA THR A 747 -16.48 32.59 -1.17
C THR A 747 -15.47 32.44 -2.30
N VAL A 748 -14.59 33.43 -2.45
CA VAL A 748 -13.51 33.47 -3.44
C VAL A 748 -12.19 33.78 -2.75
N SER A 749 -11.08 33.41 -3.39
CA SER A 749 -9.74 33.56 -2.84
C SER A 749 -9.15 34.97 -2.86
N ASP A 750 -9.53 35.77 -3.85
CA ASP A 750 -8.88 37.06 -4.13
C ASP A 750 -9.81 37.99 -4.93
N ASP A 751 -9.47 39.30 -4.93
CA ASP A 751 -10.20 40.33 -5.71
C ASP A 751 -10.24 40.04 -7.20
N ASP A 752 -9.17 39.49 -7.79
CA ASP A 752 -9.15 39.15 -9.24
C ASP A 752 -10.29 38.20 -9.59
N VAL A 753 -10.51 37.16 -8.73
CA VAL A 753 -11.61 36.19 -8.92
C VAL A 753 -12.98 36.88 -8.74
N ALA A 754 -13.11 37.72 -7.73
CA ALA A 754 -14.36 38.48 -7.49
C ALA A 754 -14.71 39.42 -8.65
N ILE A 755 -13.74 40.12 -9.21
CA ILE A 755 -13.92 41.02 -10.34
C ILE A 755 -14.36 40.24 -11.59
N ARG A 756 -13.70 39.10 -11.90
CA ARG A 756 -14.09 38.24 -13.04
C ARG A 756 -15.51 37.72 -12.88
N LEU A 757 -15.84 37.23 -11.69
CA LEU A 757 -17.15 36.65 -11.40
C LEU A 757 -18.27 37.72 -11.57
N ARG A 758 -18.07 38.94 -11.04
CA ARG A 758 -19.02 40.06 -11.19
C ARG A 758 -19.20 40.52 -12.65
N ARG A 759 -18.17 40.39 -13.47
CA ARG A 759 -18.25 40.71 -14.91
C ARG A 759 -19.30 39.85 -15.63
N HIS A 760 -19.37 38.56 -15.26
CA HIS A 760 -20.28 37.62 -15.89
C HIS A 760 -21.61 37.47 -15.14
N PHE A 761 -21.64 37.75 -13.84
CA PHE A 761 -22.83 37.73 -13.00
C PHE A 761 -22.96 39.03 -12.20
N PRO A 762 -23.46 40.12 -12.84
CA PRO A 762 -23.71 41.37 -12.12
C PRO A 762 -24.73 41.15 -11.00
N GLY A 763 -24.48 41.67 -9.84
CA GLY A 763 -25.39 41.56 -8.68
C GLY A 763 -25.01 40.50 -7.64
N ILE A 764 -23.99 39.68 -7.88
CA ILE A 764 -23.43 38.82 -6.81
C ILE A 764 -22.44 39.61 -5.97
N ALA A 765 -22.35 39.22 -4.67
CA ALA A 765 -21.46 39.83 -3.67
C ALA A 765 -20.54 38.79 -3.06
N PRO A 766 -19.48 38.33 -3.75
CA PRO A 766 -18.60 37.33 -3.19
C PRO A 766 -17.79 37.88 -2.01
N VAL A 767 -17.62 37.04 -0.98
CA VAL A 767 -16.76 37.27 0.17
C VAL A 767 -15.34 36.79 -0.19
N ILE A 768 -14.37 37.69 0.00
CA ILE A 768 -12.97 37.39 -0.28
C ILE A 768 -12.34 36.78 0.95
N ARG A 769 -11.81 35.56 0.81
CA ARG A 769 -11.06 34.85 1.85
C ARG A 769 -9.84 34.20 1.21
N PRO A 770 -8.62 34.74 1.43
CA PRO A 770 -7.39 34.10 0.97
C PRO A 770 -7.27 32.68 1.52
N TRP A 771 -6.83 31.74 0.66
CA TRP A 771 -6.67 30.34 1.08
C TRP A 771 -5.46 30.11 1.99
N GLU A 772 -4.46 31.00 1.95
CA GLU A 772 -3.25 30.98 2.79
C GLU A 772 -2.88 32.41 3.22
N ASN A 773 -2.03 32.52 4.23
CA ASN A 773 -1.53 33.79 4.73
C ASN A 773 -0.18 34.15 4.11
N ASP A 774 -0.19 35.05 3.12
CA ASP A 774 1.03 35.52 2.46
C ASP A 774 1.94 36.41 3.36
N ASN A 775 1.49 36.79 4.56
CA ASN A 775 2.29 37.64 5.48
C ASN A 775 3.26 36.81 6.35
N ALA A 776 3.15 35.48 6.36
CA ALA A 776 3.95 34.58 7.19
C ALA A 776 5.04 33.84 6.37
N LEU A 777 5.59 34.46 5.34
CA LEU A 777 6.59 33.84 4.48
C LEU A 777 7.98 33.92 5.11
N PRO A 778 8.84 32.88 4.95
CA PRO A 778 10.22 32.91 5.42
C PRO A 778 11.06 33.91 4.63
N ALA A 779 12.23 34.25 5.19
CA ALA A 779 13.21 35.09 4.50
C ALA A 779 13.65 34.45 3.15
N ARG A 780 14.11 35.30 2.23
CA ARG A 780 14.68 34.86 0.98
C ARG A 780 16.00 34.12 1.23
N GLU A 781 16.23 33.04 0.49
CA GLU A 781 17.55 32.43 0.41
C GLU A 781 18.31 33.06 -0.78
N THR A 782 19.28 33.92 -0.48
CA THR A 782 20.20 34.44 -1.51
C THR A 782 21.33 33.45 -1.74
N ARG A 783 21.45 32.96 -2.98
CA ARG A 783 22.56 32.07 -3.39
C ARG A 783 23.37 32.72 -4.49
N PRO A 784 24.70 32.51 -4.52
CA PRO A 784 25.51 32.91 -5.67
C PRO A 784 24.98 32.21 -6.93
N ARG A 785 24.72 32.98 -7.97
CA ARG A 785 24.28 32.44 -9.25
C ARG A 785 25.44 31.69 -9.93
N GLY A 786 25.16 30.47 -10.40
CA GLY A 786 26.11 29.71 -11.20
C GLY A 786 26.23 30.24 -12.64
N ASP A 787 27.10 29.60 -13.45
CA ASP A 787 27.27 29.95 -14.87
C ASP A 787 25.98 29.69 -15.72
N THR A 788 25.15 28.81 -15.26
CA THR A 788 23.84 28.45 -15.89
C THR A 788 22.71 28.74 -14.92
N LEU A 789 21.73 29.52 -15.34
CA LEU A 789 20.51 29.79 -14.58
C LEU A 789 19.64 28.53 -14.50
N LEU A 790 19.42 28.00 -13.31
CA LEU A 790 18.54 26.88 -13.05
C LEU A 790 17.16 27.38 -12.56
N VAL A 791 16.12 27.16 -13.34
CA VAL A 791 14.75 27.63 -13.07
C VAL A 791 13.86 26.46 -12.63
N ALA A 792 13.33 26.54 -11.42
CA ALA A 792 12.35 25.59 -10.92
C ALA A 792 10.95 25.85 -11.49
N VAL A 793 10.25 24.79 -11.92
CA VAL A 793 8.85 24.80 -12.34
C VAL A 793 8.10 23.80 -11.46
N VAL A 794 7.12 24.23 -10.68
CA VAL A 794 6.57 23.40 -9.58
C VAL A 794 5.12 23.00 -9.86
N GLY A 795 4.82 21.71 -9.76
CA GLY A 795 3.49 21.11 -9.77
C GLY A 795 3.22 20.15 -10.95
N ALA A 796 1.95 19.84 -11.18
CA ALA A 796 1.49 19.07 -12.35
C ALA A 796 1.32 20.03 -13.54
N ILE A 797 2.30 20.06 -14.45
CA ILE A 797 2.39 21.05 -15.52
C ILE A 797 1.63 20.55 -16.76
N GLY A 798 0.31 20.78 -16.74
CA GLY A 798 -0.56 20.52 -17.87
C GLY A 798 -0.68 21.72 -18.83
N LEU A 799 -1.58 21.60 -19.81
CA LEU A 799 -1.82 22.62 -20.85
C LEU A 799 -2.12 23.99 -20.23
N ALA A 800 -3.04 24.06 -19.29
CA ALA A 800 -3.41 25.31 -18.61
C ALA A 800 -2.29 25.86 -17.73
N LYS A 801 -1.45 25.00 -17.19
CA LYS A 801 -0.26 25.36 -16.40
C LYS A 801 0.97 25.69 -17.26
N GLY A 802 0.80 25.79 -18.58
CA GLY A 802 1.81 26.29 -19.51
C GLY A 802 2.83 25.28 -19.98
N PHE A 803 2.47 24.02 -20.10
CA PHE A 803 3.34 22.96 -20.63
C PHE A 803 3.96 23.36 -21.99
N GLU A 804 3.13 23.84 -22.94
CA GLU A 804 3.60 24.23 -24.28
C GLU A 804 4.59 25.39 -24.22
N THR A 805 4.36 26.35 -23.32
CA THR A 805 5.30 27.46 -23.11
C THR A 805 6.63 26.97 -22.56
N LEU A 806 6.59 26.09 -21.56
CA LEU A 806 7.81 25.51 -20.95
C LEU A 806 8.60 24.69 -21.97
N LEU A 807 7.92 23.84 -22.74
CA LEU A 807 8.56 23.04 -23.79
C LEU A 807 9.21 23.91 -24.87
N ALA A 808 8.50 24.98 -25.30
CA ALA A 808 9.05 25.91 -26.25
C ALA A 808 10.27 26.70 -25.69
N CYS A 809 10.23 27.07 -24.39
CA CYS A 809 11.39 27.70 -23.73
C CYS A 809 12.60 26.76 -23.63
N ALA A 810 12.37 25.48 -23.28
CA ALA A 810 13.44 24.50 -23.21
C ALA A 810 14.06 24.23 -24.59
N ARG A 811 13.25 24.13 -25.65
CA ARG A 811 13.71 23.96 -27.04
C ARG A 811 14.50 25.19 -27.53
N ASP A 812 14.03 26.41 -27.26
CA ASP A 812 14.74 27.63 -27.60
C ASP A 812 16.07 27.74 -26.84
N ALA A 813 16.10 27.39 -25.55
CA ALA A 813 17.32 27.37 -24.77
C ALA A 813 18.34 26.36 -25.31
N ALA A 814 17.89 25.21 -25.81
CA ALA A 814 18.75 24.22 -26.47
C ALA A 814 19.28 24.74 -27.82
N ALA A 815 18.38 25.25 -28.68
CA ALA A 815 18.72 25.71 -30.02
C ALA A 815 19.69 26.89 -30.02
N ARG A 816 19.55 27.81 -29.06
CA ARG A 816 20.43 28.99 -28.91
C ARG A 816 21.59 28.74 -27.92
N ALA A 817 21.76 27.54 -27.41
CA ALA A 817 22.78 27.19 -26.39
C ALA A 817 22.82 28.19 -25.21
N LEU A 818 21.64 28.65 -24.74
CA LEU A 818 21.54 29.60 -23.65
C LEU A 818 22.03 28.98 -22.33
N PRO A 819 22.64 29.79 -21.43
CA PRO A 819 22.99 29.36 -20.07
C PRO A 819 21.74 29.29 -19.18
N LEU A 820 20.76 28.48 -19.59
CA LEU A 820 19.43 28.34 -18.98
C LEU A 820 19.00 26.89 -19.00
N SER A 821 18.58 26.38 -17.85
CA SER A 821 18.01 25.05 -17.70
C SER A 821 16.79 25.08 -16.78
N PHE A 822 15.89 24.15 -16.97
CA PHE A 822 14.66 24.03 -16.21
C PHE A 822 14.65 22.74 -15.37
N ILE A 823 14.06 22.82 -14.19
CA ILE A 823 13.79 21.62 -13.39
C ILE A 823 12.32 21.62 -12.97
N VAL A 824 11.57 20.66 -13.52
CA VAL A 824 10.17 20.45 -13.13
C VAL A 824 10.14 19.62 -11.84
N ILE A 825 9.68 20.23 -10.78
CA ILE A 825 9.42 19.57 -9.50
C ILE A 825 7.96 19.13 -9.55
N GLY A 826 7.74 17.88 -9.89
CA GLY A 826 6.46 17.31 -10.26
C GLY A 826 6.52 16.56 -11.59
N TYR A 827 5.47 16.66 -12.36
CA TYR A 827 5.33 15.97 -13.64
C TYR A 827 4.61 16.83 -14.68
N THR A 828 4.62 16.39 -15.94
CA THR A 828 4.01 17.13 -17.05
C THR A 828 3.09 16.24 -17.88
N ASN A 829 2.43 16.80 -18.90
CA ASN A 829 1.66 16.02 -19.86
C ASN A 829 2.54 15.07 -20.69
N ASP A 830 3.79 15.49 -20.95
CA ASP A 830 4.77 14.72 -21.71
C ASP A 830 6.17 15.03 -21.15
N ASP A 831 6.56 14.25 -20.14
CA ASP A 831 7.86 14.39 -19.51
C ASP A 831 9.00 14.13 -20.48
N GLN A 832 8.80 13.16 -21.42
CA GLN A 832 9.85 12.76 -22.35
C GLN A 832 10.19 13.87 -23.33
N ALA A 833 9.19 14.58 -23.86
CA ALA A 833 9.43 15.71 -24.76
C ALA A 833 10.26 16.83 -24.12
N LEU A 834 10.14 17.05 -22.81
CA LEU A 834 10.99 17.99 -22.07
C LEU A 834 12.39 17.45 -21.85
N LEU A 835 12.53 16.20 -21.42
CA LEU A 835 13.81 15.53 -21.17
C LEU A 835 14.68 15.48 -22.44
N ASP A 836 14.07 15.23 -23.60
CA ASP A 836 14.74 15.17 -24.92
C ASP A 836 15.37 16.50 -25.34
N THR A 837 14.91 17.62 -24.78
CA THR A 837 15.56 18.92 -25.05
C THR A 837 16.99 19.04 -24.50
N GLY A 838 17.36 18.18 -23.54
CA GLY A 838 18.62 18.29 -22.77
C GLY A 838 18.76 19.56 -21.92
N ARG A 839 17.68 20.37 -21.83
CA ARG A 839 17.61 21.62 -21.04
C ARG A 839 16.57 21.56 -19.93
N ALA A 840 15.88 20.45 -19.77
CA ALA A 840 14.92 20.26 -18.72
C ALA A 840 15.11 18.89 -18.04
N PHE A 841 14.86 18.84 -16.73
CA PHE A 841 14.76 17.63 -15.94
C PHE A 841 13.39 17.59 -15.25
N VAL A 842 12.83 16.39 -15.05
CA VAL A 842 11.52 16.20 -14.39
C VAL A 842 11.69 15.22 -13.24
N THR A 843 11.38 15.67 -12.01
CA THR A 843 11.59 14.85 -10.80
C THR A 843 10.60 13.72 -10.61
N GLY A 844 9.41 13.82 -11.20
CA GLY A 844 8.27 12.93 -10.97
C GLY A 844 7.33 13.43 -9.87
N GLU A 845 6.25 12.70 -9.62
CA GLU A 845 5.22 13.03 -8.62
C GLU A 845 5.80 13.06 -7.21
N PHE A 846 5.24 13.86 -6.31
CA PHE A 846 5.66 14.00 -4.92
C PHE A 846 4.46 14.19 -3.99
N ALA A 847 4.63 13.82 -2.72
CA ALA A 847 3.62 14.05 -1.70
C ALA A 847 3.55 15.54 -1.29
N PRO A 848 2.38 16.08 -0.89
CA PRO A 848 2.22 17.51 -0.60
C PRO A 848 3.15 18.04 0.50
N ASP A 849 3.54 17.23 1.46
CA ASP A 849 4.45 17.56 2.56
C ASP A 849 5.94 17.55 2.16
N GLU A 850 6.28 16.91 1.04
CA GLU A 850 7.64 16.88 0.50
C GLU A 850 7.99 18.12 -0.35
N SER A 851 6.99 18.88 -0.82
CA SER A 851 7.15 19.92 -1.85
C SER A 851 8.26 20.92 -1.52
N THR A 852 8.23 21.54 -0.36
CA THR A 852 9.19 22.55 0.07
C THR A 852 10.61 22.00 0.17
N THR A 853 10.77 20.80 0.74
CA THR A 853 12.07 20.13 0.87
C THR A 853 12.61 19.76 -0.50
N LEU A 854 11.76 19.23 -1.37
CA LEU A 854 12.14 18.86 -2.73
C LEU A 854 12.58 20.07 -3.55
N ILE A 855 11.89 21.22 -3.45
CA ILE A 855 12.30 22.48 -4.10
C ILE A 855 13.67 22.91 -3.61
N ARG A 856 13.93 22.91 -2.31
CA ARG A 856 15.23 23.30 -1.72
C ARG A 856 16.38 22.41 -2.20
N THR A 857 16.17 21.11 -2.27
CA THR A 857 17.20 20.12 -2.67
C THR A 857 17.63 20.27 -4.12
N GLN A 858 16.78 20.84 -5.00
CA GLN A 858 17.15 21.08 -6.39
C GLN A 858 18.09 22.29 -6.57
N ARG A 859 18.25 23.15 -5.56
CA ARG A 859 19.13 24.31 -5.57
C ARG A 859 18.92 25.24 -6.76
N ALA A 860 17.67 25.40 -7.19
CA ALA A 860 17.32 26.34 -8.27
C ALA A 860 17.58 27.80 -7.84
N ASP A 861 17.87 28.66 -8.81
CA ASP A 861 18.13 30.09 -8.60
C ASP A 861 16.85 30.89 -8.41
N MET A 862 15.79 30.48 -9.08
CA MET A 862 14.45 31.06 -9.05
C MET A 862 13.41 30.06 -9.51
N ALA A 863 12.13 30.39 -9.36
CA ALA A 863 11.05 29.62 -9.96
C ALA A 863 10.40 30.36 -11.13
N PHE A 864 9.83 29.60 -12.06
CA PHE A 864 8.93 30.10 -13.09
C PHE A 864 7.63 29.30 -13.09
N LEU A 865 6.50 29.96 -12.92
CA LEU A 865 5.19 29.32 -12.97
C LEU A 865 4.49 29.81 -14.25
N PRO A 866 4.60 29.03 -15.35
CA PRO A 866 4.20 29.45 -16.70
C PRO A 866 2.69 29.33 -16.96
N SER A 867 1.86 29.43 -15.92
CA SER A 867 0.40 29.27 -16.01
C SER A 867 -0.19 30.30 -16.99
N VAL A 868 -0.99 29.81 -17.96
CA VAL A 868 -1.60 30.62 -18.99
C VAL A 868 -3.10 30.86 -18.76
N TRP A 869 -3.62 30.50 -17.60
CA TRP A 869 -5.00 30.74 -17.19
C TRP A 869 -5.07 31.58 -15.90
N PRO A 870 -6.17 32.27 -15.64
CA PRO A 870 -6.30 33.06 -14.43
C PRO A 870 -6.51 32.20 -13.19
N GLU A 871 -5.44 31.53 -12.70
CA GLU A 871 -5.55 30.69 -11.50
C GLU A 871 -6.24 31.43 -10.37
N THR A 872 -7.15 30.73 -9.71
CA THR A 872 -7.90 31.27 -8.57
C THR A 872 -7.09 31.32 -7.27
N TRP A 873 -6.00 30.56 -7.22
CA TRP A 873 -4.95 30.58 -6.18
C TRP A 873 -3.65 30.04 -6.77
N CYS A 874 -2.68 29.73 -6.23
CA CYS A 874 -1.53 28.95 -6.71
C CYS A 874 -0.72 28.48 -5.50
N TYR A 875 -0.96 27.27 -5.05
CA TYR A 875 -0.22 26.69 -3.92
C TYR A 875 1.26 26.48 -4.23
N ALA A 876 1.59 26.11 -5.47
CA ALA A 876 2.97 26.01 -5.91
C ALA A 876 3.77 27.32 -5.70
N LEU A 877 3.12 28.49 -5.84
CA LEU A 877 3.74 29.78 -5.54
C LEU A 877 4.08 29.91 -4.05
N THR A 878 3.19 29.48 -3.15
CA THR A 878 3.45 29.47 -1.71
C THR A 878 4.58 28.51 -1.36
N ASP A 879 4.60 27.33 -1.96
CA ASP A 879 5.65 26.32 -1.70
C ASP A 879 7.02 26.81 -2.18
N VAL A 880 7.08 27.49 -3.33
CA VAL A 880 8.28 28.18 -3.83
C VAL A 880 8.76 29.23 -2.83
N TRP A 881 7.87 30.09 -2.33
CA TRP A 881 8.24 31.09 -1.34
C TRP A 881 8.65 30.48 0.00
N LYS A 882 8.00 29.41 0.47
CA LYS A 882 8.40 28.64 1.65
C LYS A 882 9.78 27.99 1.48
N ALA A 883 10.17 27.67 0.26
CA ALA A 883 11.51 27.18 -0.06
C ALA A 883 12.57 28.29 -0.16
N GLY A 884 12.19 29.55 0.02
CA GLY A 884 13.11 30.70 -0.01
C GLY A 884 13.31 31.32 -1.40
N LEU A 885 12.66 30.80 -2.44
CA LEU A 885 12.83 31.29 -3.81
C LEU A 885 11.83 32.40 -4.17
N ASP A 886 12.20 33.28 -5.08
CA ASP A 886 11.29 34.18 -5.77
C ASP A 886 10.78 33.55 -7.08
N ALA A 887 9.58 33.96 -7.54
CA ALA A 887 8.94 33.36 -8.70
C ALA A 887 8.65 34.37 -9.80
N ALA A 888 8.92 34.03 -11.06
CA ALA A 888 8.37 34.69 -12.23
C ALA A 888 7.00 34.08 -12.57
N VAL A 889 6.01 34.92 -12.86
CA VAL A 889 4.64 34.51 -13.25
C VAL A 889 4.19 35.36 -14.42
N PHE A 890 3.24 34.88 -15.23
CA PHE A 890 2.58 35.72 -16.22
C PHE A 890 1.56 36.66 -15.58
N ASP A 891 1.32 37.81 -16.26
CA ASP A 891 0.33 38.81 -15.82
C ASP A 891 -1.12 38.36 -16.05
N ILE A 892 -1.53 37.39 -15.23
CA ILE A 892 -2.87 36.83 -15.26
C ILE A 892 -3.23 36.20 -13.93
N GLY A 893 -4.45 36.39 -13.44
CA GLY A 893 -5.03 35.74 -12.30
C GLY A 893 -4.35 36.07 -10.95
N VAL A 894 -4.67 35.30 -9.96
CA VAL A 894 -4.23 35.51 -8.56
C VAL A 894 -2.71 35.39 -8.38
N PRO A 895 -1.97 34.54 -9.10
CA PRO A 895 -0.52 34.48 -8.97
C PRO A 895 0.15 35.86 -9.21
N ALA A 896 -0.26 36.57 -10.26
CA ALA A 896 0.27 37.90 -10.54
C ALA A 896 -0.11 38.91 -9.45
N ALA A 897 -1.34 38.88 -8.96
CA ALA A 897 -1.80 39.73 -7.86
C ALA A 897 -1.00 39.47 -6.58
N ARG A 898 -0.76 38.21 -6.23
CA ARG A 898 0.04 37.80 -5.05
C ARG A 898 1.50 38.24 -5.15
N VAL A 899 2.14 38.06 -6.32
CA VAL A 899 3.52 38.52 -6.54
C VAL A 899 3.64 40.02 -6.40
N ARG A 900 2.68 40.83 -6.94
CA ARG A 900 2.67 42.28 -6.78
C ARG A 900 2.48 42.71 -5.33
N ARG A 901 1.61 42.03 -4.59
CA ARG A 901 1.30 42.33 -3.18
C ARG A 901 2.47 42.00 -2.25
N THR A 902 3.13 40.84 -2.47
CA THR A 902 4.21 40.36 -1.60
C THR A 902 5.60 40.88 -1.98
N GLY A 903 5.77 41.34 -3.22
CA GLY A 903 7.09 41.66 -3.75
C GLY A 903 8.04 40.47 -3.87
N ARG A 904 7.52 39.22 -3.87
CA ARG A 904 8.29 37.97 -3.90
C ARG A 904 8.33 37.36 -5.31
N GLY A 905 8.75 38.17 -6.29
CA GLY A 905 8.90 37.67 -7.67
C GLY A 905 8.66 38.75 -8.73
N TRP A 906 8.50 38.33 -9.96
CA TRP A 906 8.39 39.17 -11.17
C TRP A 906 7.13 38.81 -11.95
N VAL A 907 6.51 39.80 -12.56
CA VAL A 907 5.31 39.62 -13.39
C VAL A 907 5.68 39.87 -14.84
N LEU A 908 5.61 38.88 -15.69
CA LEU A 908 5.91 38.92 -17.12
C LEU A 908 4.61 39.11 -17.94
N PRO A 909 4.66 39.84 -19.08
CA PRO A 909 3.50 39.92 -19.94
C PRO A 909 3.02 38.56 -20.44
N LEU A 910 1.70 38.32 -20.42
CA LEU A 910 1.11 37.08 -20.95
C LEU A 910 1.25 37.08 -22.50
N GLY A 911 1.53 35.90 -23.07
CA GLY A 911 1.62 35.70 -24.51
C GLY A 911 3.00 36.03 -25.11
N LEU A 912 4.02 36.26 -24.31
CA LEU A 912 5.38 36.40 -24.82
C LEU A 912 5.82 35.12 -25.54
N PRO A 913 6.47 35.20 -26.70
CA PRO A 913 7.09 34.06 -27.36
C PRO A 913 8.27 33.51 -26.52
N ALA A 914 8.54 32.23 -26.64
CA ALA A 914 9.57 31.54 -25.82
C ALA A 914 10.96 32.24 -25.82
N PRO A 915 11.49 32.77 -26.97
CA PRO A 915 12.75 33.49 -26.93
C PRO A 915 12.72 34.72 -26.02
N ARG A 916 11.60 35.44 -25.99
CA ARG A 916 11.44 36.61 -25.11
C ARG A 916 11.23 36.24 -23.65
N VAL A 917 10.57 35.12 -23.37
CA VAL A 917 10.47 34.58 -22.01
C VAL A 917 11.86 34.23 -21.50
N ASN A 918 12.68 33.51 -22.28
CA ASN A 918 14.05 33.13 -21.91
C ASN A 918 14.93 34.36 -21.71
N GLU A 919 14.86 35.36 -22.58
CA GLU A 919 15.58 36.63 -22.41
C GLU A 919 15.16 37.36 -21.12
N ALA A 920 13.85 37.38 -20.84
CA ALA A 920 13.35 37.98 -19.60
C ALA A 920 13.92 37.26 -18.38
N LEU A 921 13.80 35.93 -18.32
CA LEU A 921 14.31 35.12 -17.19
C LEU A 921 15.82 35.33 -16.96
N LEU A 922 16.62 35.35 -18.01
CA LEU A 922 18.07 35.59 -17.93
C LEU A 922 18.44 36.99 -17.39
N ASN A 923 17.61 37.99 -17.68
CA ASN A 923 17.82 39.40 -17.32
C ASN A 923 17.20 39.82 -15.99
N LEU A 924 16.43 38.94 -15.31
CA LEU A 924 15.87 39.22 -13.99
C LEU A 924 16.99 39.43 -12.95
N GLN A 925 16.93 40.55 -12.25
CA GLN A 925 17.88 40.86 -11.16
C GLN A 925 17.30 40.36 -9.82
N PRO A 926 18.13 39.87 -8.88
CA PRO A 926 17.70 39.58 -7.53
C PRO A 926 16.95 40.76 -6.90
N LEU A 927 15.85 40.48 -6.26
CA LEU A 927 15.05 41.53 -5.61
C LEU A 927 15.68 41.89 -4.26
N ALA A 928 15.86 43.20 -3.98
CA ALA A 928 16.31 43.66 -2.67
C ALA A 928 15.25 43.35 -1.58
N ASP A 929 15.69 43.05 -0.34
CA ASP A 929 14.79 42.90 0.79
C ASP A 929 14.01 44.20 1.04
N ARG A 930 12.77 44.24 0.67
CA ARG A 930 11.81 45.28 1.06
C ARG A 930 11.07 44.80 2.32
N SER A 931 11.19 45.55 3.41
CA SER A 931 10.30 45.40 4.57
C SER A 931 8.84 45.67 4.09
N VAL A 932 8.00 44.64 4.14
CA VAL A 932 6.59 44.74 3.78
C VAL A 932 5.89 45.70 4.78
N PRO A 933 5.18 46.76 4.34
CA PRO A 933 4.34 47.53 5.22
C PRO A 933 3.27 46.63 5.83
N GLN A 934 3.22 46.57 7.15
CA GLN A 934 2.15 45.85 7.85
C GLN A 934 0.80 46.58 7.63
N HIS A 935 0.03 46.19 6.61
CA HIS A 935 -1.40 46.48 6.57
C HIS A 935 -2.12 45.43 7.43
N SER A 936 -2.64 45.88 8.56
CA SER A 936 -3.48 45.08 9.44
C SER A 936 -4.80 44.74 8.72
N VAL A 937 -4.89 43.53 8.19
CA VAL A 937 -6.17 42.93 7.78
C VAL A 937 -6.77 42.34 9.08
N ALA A 938 -7.85 42.94 9.57
CA ALA A 938 -8.63 42.38 10.66
C ALA A 938 -9.04 40.94 10.34
N ALA A 939 -8.73 40.03 11.24
CA ALA A 939 -9.10 38.60 11.11
C ALA A 939 -10.64 38.51 11.03
N GLN A 940 -11.14 38.36 9.80
CA GLN A 940 -12.55 37.98 9.60
C GLN A 940 -12.66 36.49 9.92
N THR A 941 -13.31 36.19 11.03
CA THR A 941 -13.67 34.84 11.43
C THR A 941 -14.50 34.14 10.37
N ALA A 942 -14.24 32.86 10.18
CA ALA A 942 -15.03 32.02 9.28
C ALA A 942 -16.53 32.15 9.54
N PRO A 943 -17.39 32.05 8.52
CA PRO A 943 -18.83 32.17 8.72
C PRO A 943 -19.31 31.14 9.72
N ARG A 944 -19.87 31.63 10.83
CA ARG A 944 -20.58 30.79 11.81
C ARG A 944 -21.93 30.44 11.19
N ILE A 945 -22.26 29.17 11.15
CA ILE A 945 -23.59 28.71 10.82
C ILE A 945 -24.51 29.21 11.95
N PRO A 946 -25.60 30.00 11.66
CA PRO A 946 -26.50 30.42 12.67
C PRO A 946 -27.09 29.22 13.43
N GLY A 947 -27.10 29.28 14.76
CA GLY A 947 -27.42 28.13 15.60
C GLY A 947 -28.81 27.56 15.33
N ALA A 948 -28.83 26.26 15.19
CA ALA A 948 -30.02 25.47 15.48
C ALA A 948 -30.22 25.50 17.03
N ARG A 949 -31.30 26.12 17.50
CA ARG A 949 -31.85 25.91 18.86
C ARG A 949 -32.51 24.55 18.89
#